data_0bed35c601ddbb88cadff8b74a953adc
#
_entry.id   0bed35c601ddbb88cadff8b74a953adc
#
_cell.length_a   1.000
_cell.length_b   1.000
_cell.length_c   1.000
_cell.angle_alpha   90.00
_cell.angle_beta   90.00
_cell.angle_gamma   90.00
#
_symmetry.space_group_name_H-M   'P 1'
#
loop_
_entity.id
_entity.type
_entity.pdbx_description
1 polymer ?
#
loop_
_entity_poly.entity_id
_entity_poly.type
_entity_poly.pdbx_seq_one_letter_code
_entity_poly.pdbx_strand_id
1 'polypeptide(L)'
;VELNEIRERLDRLDTAIVEVLAERQRLVHDVARRKAEGSGPLRDLRREEDVLTRVVERSRDAGLDPFFMTRLFREIMGQSVRTQEVLLGPEQTASGAPIRVGYQGTEGAYSDLAGRRHFGPRGGEVSYRGYDTFQEMLEDVHDGELDYGVLPIENTTSGSVTAAYDLLFQMDLALVGEEIQEVDHCLLALEEVPLSRIRRIYSHPVALSQCGRFLGDLRDCHVEAFTDTAMAARRIRDEQDLSQAAIASEEAARLYGLTIIKRGLQDQPENYTRMVIVAREQATFDRAIPCKTSLMFVTRHEEGALLRCLSVLAEHHLSMTKLESRPRPRNPWEYLFYVDFEGNLADSNVSDAIRAMAARASFLRVFGSYPARTGAEVRQAEPRPQASVTSRVETAAPEPAPAVVEKKAYTLASRLHRSEDTVIRVAGAEIGGRRPVVIAGPCSVESREQIRACARVVKELGGRILRGGCFKPRTSPHSFQGLGYEALDLLAEAGAEFGLPVVTEVMHPADVGPVAEKAQILQVGARNMQNFSLLKEVGKVDRPVMIKRGLMSSVDEWLGAAEYVLAHGNQMVFLCERGIRTFETATRNTLDLGAVPVVKELSHLPVIVDPSHALGVSRWVPPLAEAALACGAHGLMIEIHPDPEHALSDGPQALTFAMFEALMKRIG
;
A
#
# COMPACT_ATOMS: atom_id res chain seq x y z
N VAL A 1 -25.12 37.40 -33.08
CA VAL A 1 -23.72 37.08 -33.37
C VAL A 1 -23.70 35.67 -33.93
N GLU A 2 -23.19 35.50 -35.16
CA GLU A 2 -23.09 34.19 -35.77
C GLU A 2 -22.04 33.32 -35.06
N LEU A 3 -22.24 32.00 -35.00
CA LEU A 3 -21.36 31.07 -34.31
C LEU A 3 -19.88 31.19 -34.77
N ASN A 4 -19.68 31.49 -36.06
CA ASN A 4 -18.35 31.67 -36.62
C ASN A 4 -17.63 32.92 -36.08
N GLU A 5 -18.34 34.04 -35.91
CA GLU A 5 -17.77 35.25 -35.29
C GLU A 5 -17.36 35.01 -33.82
N ILE A 6 -18.14 34.20 -33.09
CA ILE A 6 -17.78 33.82 -31.70
C ILE A 6 -16.49 32.97 -31.70
N ARG A 7 -16.38 31.99 -32.62
CA ARG A 7 -15.18 31.14 -32.76
C ARG A 7 -13.94 31.94 -33.12
N GLU A 8 -14.01 32.83 -34.09
CA GLU A 8 -12.91 33.71 -34.45
C GLU A 8 -12.47 34.64 -33.31
N ARG A 9 -13.40 35.04 -32.45
CA ARG A 9 -13.10 35.82 -31.25
C ARG A 9 -12.43 34.97 -30.18
N LEU A 10 -12.83 33.73 -30.00
CA LEU A 10 -12.16 32.77 -29.08
C LEU A 10 -10.74 32.49 -29.58
N ASP A 11 -10.51 32.19 -30.85
CA ASP A 11 -9.18 31.93 -31.43
C ASP A 11 -8.21 33.11 -31.18
N ARG A 12 -8.71 34.35 -31.28
CA ARG A 12 -7.92 35.55 -30.98
C ARG A 12 -7.57 35.64 -29.49
N LEU A 13 -8.49 35.29 -28.58
CA LEU A 13 -8.24 35.29 -27.14
C LEU A 13 -7.26 34.19 -26.76
N ASP A 14 -7.38 32.99 -27.35
CA ASP A 14 -6.43 31.89 -27.13
C ASP A 14 -5.01 32.27 -27.55
N THR A 15 -4.88 32.94 -28.71
CA THR A 15 -3.60 33.48 -29.18
C THR A 15 -3.03 34.49 -28.18
N ALA A 16 -3.84 35.39 -27.64
CA ALA A 16 -3.42 36.38 -26.66
C ALA A 16 -2.98 35.73 -25.33
N ILE A 17 -3.64 34.65 -24.91
CA ILE A 17 -3.23 33.87 -23.72
C ILE A 17 -1.82 33.28 -23.92
N VAL A 18 -1.54 32.70 -25.09
CA VAL A 18 -0.22 32.16 -25.42
C VAL A 18 0.86 33.25 -25.41
N GLU A 19 0.57 34.42 -25.98
CA GLU A 19 1.49 35.55 -26.00
C GLU A 19 1.83 36.08 -24.60
N VAL A 20 0.82 36.22 -23.72
CA VAL A 20 1.00 36.65 -22.32
C VAL A 20 1.80 35.61 -21.54
N LEU A 21 1.55 34.30 -21.74
CA LEU A 21 2.34 33.25 -21.11
C LEU A 21 3.81 33.26 -21.59
N ALA A 22 4.05 33.51 -22.89
CA ALA A 22 5.39 33.62 -23.44
C ALA A 22 6.15 34.83 -22.88
N GLU A 23 5.46 35.97 -22.69
CA GLU A 23 6.06 37.15 -22.02
C GLU A 23 6.39 36.87 -20.57
N ARG A 24 5.47 36.24 -19.84
CA ARG A 24 5.69 35.81 -18.46
C ARG A 24 6.90 34.88 -18.34
N GLN A 25 7.06 33.94 -19.28
CA GLN A 25 8.20 33.01 -19.30
C GLN A 25 9.53 33.77 -19.49
N ARG A 26 9.60 34.80 -20.34
CA ARG A 26 10.79 35.66 -20.49
C ARG A 26 11.16 36.35 -19.18
N LEU A 27 10.18 36.88 -18.45
CA LEU A 27 10.42 37.47 -17.13
C LEU A 27 10.91 36.44 -16.09
N VAL A 28 10.46 35.19 -16.18
CA VAL A 28 10.97 34.10 -15.32
C VAL A 28 12.47 33.85 -15.59
N HIS A 29 12.92 33.90 -16.83
CA HIS A 29 14.33 33.78 -17.18
C HIS A 29 15.16 34.93 -16.56
N ASP A 30 14.63 36.16 -16.58
CA ASP A 30 15.33 37.31 -15.99
C ASP A 30 15.40 37.21 -14.45
N VAL A 31 14.33 36.67 -13.81
CA VAL A 31 14.33 36.38 -12.38
C VAL A 31 15.38 35.31 -12.04
N ALA A 32 15.47 34.24 -12.83
CA ALA A 32 16.47 33.19 -12.62
C ALA A 32 17.90 33.75 -12.69
N ARG A 33 18.23 34.56 -13.69
CA ARG A 33 19.54 35.19 -13.82
C ARG A 33 19.90 36.04 -12.60
N ARG A 34 18.95 36.84 -12.09
CA ARG A 34 19.19 37.68 -10.89
C ARG A 34 19.35 36.83 -9.63
N LYS A 35 18.67 35.72 -9.52
CA LYS A 35 18.85 34.77 -8.40
C LYS A 35 20.21 34.10 -8.45
N ALA A 36 20.72 33.75 -9.63
CA ALA A 36 22.09 33.26 -9.80
C ALA A 36 23.15 34.24 -9.27
N GLU A 37 22.87 35.54 -9.32
CA GLU A 37 23.74 36.61 -8.78
C GLU A 37 23.61 36.79 -7.25
N GLY A 38 22.86 35.93 -6.53
CA GLY A 38 22.81 35.91 -5.07
C GLY A 38 21.62 36.64 -4.41
N SER A 39 20.55 36.95 -5.14
CA SER A 39 19.45 37.81 -4.65
C SER A 39 18.21 37.08 -4.13
N GLY A 40 18.31 35.89 -3.57
CA GLY A 40 17.22 35.23 -2.82
C GLY A 40 16.96 33.77 -3.16
N PRO A 41 16.07 33.09 -2.41
CA PRO A 41 15.77 31.67 -2.61
C PRO A 41 15.08 31.44 -3.96
N LEU A 42 15.30 30.25 -4.55
CA LEU A 42 14.66 29.85 -5.81
C LEU A 42 13.13 29.87 -5.70
N ARG A 43 12.62 29.46 -4.56
CA ARG A 43 11.19 29.39 -4.27
C ARG A 43 10.83 30.29 -3.10
N ASP A 44 9.90 31.21 -3.32
CA ASP A 44 9.36 32.11 -2.31
C ASP A 44 7.90 31.78 -2.06
N LEU A 45 7.68 30.92 -1.06
CA LEU A 45 6.33 30.43 -0.70
C LEU A 45 5.37 31.56 -0.34
N ARG A 46 5.84 32.61 0.34
CA ARG A 46 5.00 33.77 0.68
C ARG A 46 4.54 34.48 -0.58
N ARG A 47 5.46 34.69 -1.54
CA ARG A 47 5.12 35.27 -2.83
C ARG A 47 4.16 34.44 -3.62
N GLU A 48 4.27 33.12 -3.58
CA GLU A 48 3.33 32.20 -4.24
C GLU A 48 1.93 32.31 -3.63
N GLU A 49 1.81 32.33 -2.30
CA GLU A 49 0.55 32.54 -1.59
C GLU A 49 -0.09 33.90 -1.93
N ASP A 50 0.69 34.98 -1.95
CA ASP A 50 0.24 36.31 -2.35
C ASP A 50 -0.29 36.34 -3.78
N VAL A 51 0.34 35.60 -4.70
CA VAL A 51 -0.14 35.49 -6.08
C VAL A 51 -1.46 34.76 -6.14
N LEU A 52 -1.59 33.63 -5.46
CA LEU A 52 -2.83 32.84 -5.45
C LEU A 52 -3.98 33.62 -4.80
N THR A 53 -3.74 34.33 -3.70
CA THR A 53 -4.75 35.16 -3.06
C THR A 53 -5.30 36.21 -4.03
N ARG A 54 -4.42 36.93 -4.72
CA ARG A 54 -4.83 37.91 -5.74
C ARG A 54 -5.56 37.28 -6.92
N VAL A 55 -5.17 36.07 -7.32
CA VAL A 55 -5.86 35.33 -8.39
C VAL A 55 -7.28 35.01 -7.97
N VAL A 56 -7.49 34.50 -6.75
CA VAL A 56 -8.81 34.19 -6.21
C VAL A 56 -9.71 35.44 -6.19
N GLU A 57 -9.21 36.57 -5.70
CA GLU A 57 -9.96 37.82 -5.67
C GLU A 57 -10.36 38.28 -7.09
N ARG A 58 -9.39 38.38 -8.00
CA ARG A 58 -9.64 38.81 -9.38
C ARG A 58 -10.55 37.87 -10.15
N SER A 59 -10.48 36.58 -9.85
CA SER A 59 -11.36 35.58 -10.47
C SER A 59 -12.81 35.81 -10.11
N ARG A 60 -13.09 36.11 -8.82
CA ARG A 60 -14.43 36.45 -8.34
C ARG A 60 -14.97 37.71 -9.02
N ASP A 61 -14.14 38.75 -9.12
CA ASP A 61 -14.53 40.03 -9.76
C ASP A 61 -14.82 39.84 -11.25
N ALA A 62 -14.12 38.91 -11.91
CA ALA A 62 -14.28 38.59 -13.32
C ALA A 62 -15.38 37.54 -13.61
N GLY A 63 -16.06 37.01 -12.57
CA GLY A 63 -17.08 35.96 -12.73
C GLY A 63 -16.51 34.60 -13.16
N LEU A 64 -15.22 34.37 -12.92
CA LEU A 64 -14.55 33.09 -13.18
C LEU A 64 -14.55 32.20 -11.94
N ASP A 65 -14.55 30.89 -12.13
CA ASP A 65 -14.42 29.95 -11.03
C ASP A 65 -13.03 30.12 -10.34
N PRO A 66 -12.98 30.56 -9.08
CA PRO A 66 -11.71 30.77 -8.36
C PRO A 66 -10.92 29.48 -8.20
N PHE A 67 -11.58 28.32 -8.12
CA PHE A 67 -10.91 27.02 -8.01
C PHE A 67 -10.18 26.66 -9.30
N PHE A 68 -10.85 26.78 -10.44
CA PHE A 68 -10.24 26.59 -11.76
C PHE A 68 -9.03 27.52 -11.95
N MET A 69 -9.17 28.79 -11.64
CA MET A 69 -8.10 29.78 -11.78
C MET A 69 -6.93 29.53 -10.85
N THR A 70 -7.18 29.09 -9.62
CA THR A 70 -6.14 28.70 -8.67
C THR A 70 -5.32 27.54 -9.21
N ARG A 71 -5.98 26.50 -9.73
CA ARG A 71 -5.31 25.34 -10.35
C ARG A 71 -4.46 25.72 -11.55
N LEU A 72 -4.99 26.56 -12.45
CA LEU A 72 -4.27 27.04 -13.62
C LEU A 72 -3.00 27.82 -13.21
N PHE A 73 -3.12 28.75 -12.26
CA PHE A 73 -1.99 29.55 -11.81
C PHE A 73 -0.92 28.74 -11.06
N ARG A 74 -1.31 27.71 -10.35
CA ARG A 74 -0.37 26.75 -9.74
C ARG A 74 0.46 26.02 -10.80
N GLU A 75 -0.17 25.53 -11.88
CA GLU A 75 0.56 24.90 -12.97
C GLU A 75 1.52 25.89 -13.66
N ILE A 76 1.08 27.12 -13.91
CA ILE A 76 1.92 28.19 -14.46
C ILE A 76 3.11 28.51 -13.53
N MET A 77 2.90 28.53 -12.21
CA MET A 77 3.99 28.77 -11.23
C MET A 77 4.94 27.56 -11.13
N GLY A 78 4.40 26.34 -11.10
CA GLY A 78 5.21 25.13 -11.11
C GLY A 78 6.12 25.06 -12.34
N GLN A 79 5.60 25.38 -13.52
CA GLN A 79 6.41 25.49 -14.75
C GLN A 79 7.48 26.57 -14.64
N SER A 80 7.19 27.69 -13.97
CA SER A 80 8.18 28.77 -13.76
C SER A 80 9.32 28.36 -12.83
N VAL A 81 9.02 27.59 -11.78
CA VAL A 81 10.03 27.02 -10.89
C VAL A 81 10.91 26.04 -11.65
N ARG A 82 10.32 25.13 -12.42
CA ARG A 82 11.07 24.18 -13.28
C ARG A 82 12.01 24.87 -14.25
N THR A 83 11.56 25.95 -14.90
CA THR A 83 12.42 26.74 -15.78
C THR A 83 13.60 27.37 -15.04
N GLN A 84 13.37 27.89 -13.84
CA GLN A 84 14.46 28.46 -13.02
C GLN A 84 15.45 27.36 -12.57
N GLU A 85 14.96 26.17 -12.18
CA GLU A 85 15.82 25.03 -11.83
C GLU A 85 16.73 24.61 -12.98
N VAL A 86 16.19 24.56 -14.20
CA VAL A 86 16.98 24.24 -15.40
C VAL A 86 18.06 25.30 -15.67
N LEU A 87 17.73 26.57 -15.48
CA LEU A 87 18.68 27.69 -15.73
C LEU A 87 19.76 27.81 -14.65
N LEU A 88 19.48 27.38 -13.42
CA LEU A 88 20.39 27.42 -12.27
C LEU A 88 21.04 26.05 -12.00
N GLY A 89 20.60 25.02 -12.71
CA GLY A 89 21.16 23.65 -12.64
C GLY A 89 22.55 23.57 -13.28
N PRO A 90 23.21 22.41 -13.16
CA PRO A 90 24.52 22.19 -13.75
C PRO A 90 24.51 22.48 -15.25
N GLU A 91 25.56 23.19 -15.73
CA GLU A 91 25.74 23.43 -17.16
C GLU A 91 25.70 22.11 -17.93
N GLN A 92 24.74 22.01 -18.82
CA GLN A 92 24.70 20.86 -19.73
C GLN A 92 25.91 20.92 -20.65
N THR A 93 26.61 19.82 -20.80
CA THR A 93 27.69 19.69 -21.78
C THR A 93 27.19 20.17 -23.13
N ALA A 94 27.82 21.22 -23.64
CA ALA A 94 27.47 21.93 -24.89
C ALA A 94 27.76 21.11 -26.16
N SER A 95 27.39 19.82 -26.18
CA SER A 95 27.71 18.91 -27.30
C SER A 95 26.67 18.92 -28.42
N GLY A 96 25.56 19.62 -28.30
CA GLY A 96 24.52 19.63 -29.35
C GLY A 96 23.86 18.28 -29.67
N ALA A 97 24.25 17.21 -28.97
CA ALA A 97 23.67 15.89 -29.12
C ALA A 97 22.32 15.79 -28.37
N PRO A 98 21.32 15.05 -28.89
CA PRO A 98 20.05 14.85 -28.20
C PRO A 98 20.27 14.13 -26.86
N ILE A 99 19.54 14.59 -25.81
CA ILE A 99 19.51 13.91 -24.51
C ILE A 99 18.77 12.58 -24.67
N ARG A 100 19.38 11.47 -24.24
CA ARG A 100 18.81 10.12 -24.35
C ARG A 100 18.22 9.71 -23.00
N VAL A 101 16.91 9.51 -22.95
CA VAL A 101 16.16 9.20 -21.74
C VAL A 101 15.48 7.85 -21.89
N GLY A 102 15.76 6.93 -20.94
CA GLY A 102 15.09 5.66 -20.83
C GLY A 102 13.96 5.69 -19.80
N TYR A 103 12.91 4.90 -20.05
CA TYR A 103 11.83 4.66 -19.09
C TYR A 103 11.28 3.24 -19.25
N GLN A 104 10.69 2.68 -18.19
CA GLN A 104 10.04 1.37 -18.30
C GLN A 104 8.64 1.52 -18.87
N GLY A 105 8.29 0.63 -19.81
CA GLY A 105 7.00 0.59 -20.50
C GLY A 105 7.08 1.15 -21.92
N THR A 106 5.91 1.43 -22.49
CA THR A 106 5.75 1.96 -23.84
C THR A 106 5.36 3.44 -23.82
N GLU A 107 5.40 4.09 -24.97
CA GLU A 107 5.00 5.49 -25.12
C GLU A 107 3.56 5.71 -24.61
N GLY A 108 3.38 6.73 -23.76
CA GLY A 108 2.12 7.00 -23.05
C GLY A 108 1.99 6.32 -21.68
N ALA A 109 2.99 5.51 -21.24
CA ALA A 109 3.07 5.02 -19.87
C ALA A 109 3.37 6.15 -18.88
N TYR A 110 3.00 5.99 -17.60
CA TYR A 110 3.24 7.03 -16.58
C TYR A 110 4.71 7.40 -16.41
N SER A 111 5.63 6.47 -16.62
CA SER A 111 7.07 6.74 -16.60
C SER A 111 7.54 7.58 -17.80
N ASP A 112 6.97 7.37 -18.99
CA ASP A 112 7.19 8.23 -20.16
C ASP A 112 6.68 9.65 -19.90
N LEU A 113 5.45 9.79 -19.36
CA LEU A 113 4.87 11.09 -19.04
C LEU A 113 5.72 11.87 -18.02
N ALA A 114 6.22 11.20 -17.00
CA ALA A 114 7.12 11.79 -16.01
C ALA A 114 8.45 12.25 -16.66
N GLY A 115 9.01 11.44 -17.55
CA GLY A 115 10.21 11.78 -18.31
C GLY A 115 10.00 13.03 -19.18
N ARG A 116 8.93 13.07 -19.96
CA ARG A 116 8.58 14.24 -20.80
C ARG A 116 8.34 15.50 -19.97
N ARG A 117 7.69 15.35 -18.81
CA ARG A 117 7.47 16.47 -17.88
C ARG A 117 8.77 17.01 -17.27
N HIS A 118 9.71 16.12 -16.94
CA HIS A 118 10.99 16.49 -16.35
C HIS A 118 11.93 17.15 -17.36
N PHE A 119 12.06 16.59 -18.55
CA PHE A 119 13.02 17.01 -19.56
C PHE A 119 12.48 18.06 -20.54
N GLY A 120 11.16 18.15 -20.73
CA GLY A 120 10.53 19.10 -21.66
C GLY A 120 10.94 20.56 -21.47
N PRO A 121 11.09 21.10 -20.24
CA PRO A 121 11.51 22.48 -20.02
C PRO A 121 12.97 22.78 -20.37
N ARG A 122 13.83 21.75 -20.56
CA ARG A 122 15.28 21.94 -20.70
C ARG A 122 15.71 22.55 -22.04
N GLY A 123 14.82 22.54 -23.04
CA GLY A 123 15.18 22.95 -24.40
C GLY A 123 16.20 21.98 -25.05
N GLY A 124 16.20 21.88 -26.35
CA GLY A 124 17.03 20.92 -27.08
C GLY A 124 16.26 19.65 -27.48
N GLU A 125 16.91 18.83 -28.25
CA GLU A 125 16.33 17.56 -28.72
C GLU A 125 16.47 16.50 -27.62
N VAL A 126 15.34 15.85 -27.23
CA VAL A 126 15.31 14.76 -26.25
C VAL A 126 14.76 13.53 -26.95
N SER A 127 15.51 12.44 -26.94
CA SER A 127 15.05 11.15 -27.42
C SER A 127 14.61 10.27 -26.24
N TYR A 128 13.43 9.67 -26.37
CA TYR A 128 12.86 8.80 -25.34
C TYR A 128 12.82 7.35 -25.83
N ARG A 129 13.25 6.41 -24.97
CA ARG A 129 13.27 4.98 -25.29
C ARG A 129 12.59 4.19 -24.18
N GLY A 130 11.58 3.39 -24.55
CA GLY A 130 10.90 2.45 -23.64
C GLY A 130 11.67 1.15 -23.47
N TYR A 131 11.59 0.54 -22.28
CA TYR A 131 12.22 -0.72 -21.91
C TYR A 131 11.21 -1.65 -21.27
N ASP A 132 11.40 -2.95 -21.44
CA ASP A 132 10.52 -3.94 -20.80
C ASP A 132 10.80 -4.06 -19.30
N THR A 133 12.06 -3.89 -18.88
CA THR A 133 12.48 -4.00 -17.48
C THR A 133 13.27 -2.79 -16.98
N PHE A 134 13.21 -2.54 -15.67
CA PHE A 134 14.07 -1.54 -15.03
C PHE A 134 15.54 -1.88 -15.15
N GLN A 135 15.87 -3.18 -15.12
CA GLN A 135 17.25 -3.63 -15.18
C GLN A 135 17.91 -3.24 -16.50
N GLU A 136 17.32 -3.60 -17.64
CA GLU A 136 17.84 -3.24 -18.97
C GLU A 136 18.01 -1.73 -19.15
N MET A 137 17.03 -0.95 -18.69
CA MET A 137 17.10 0.52 -18.73
C MET A 137 18.29 1.05 -17.91
N LEU A 138 18.49 0.54 -16.69
CA LEU A 138 19.56 1.00 -15.81
C LEU A 138 20.95 0.51 -16.28
N GLU A 139 21.04 -0.67 -16.90
CA GLU A 139 22.26 -1.15 -17.56
C GLU A 139 22.66 -0.21 -18.70
N ASP A 140 21.71 0.21 -19.57
CA ASP A 140 21.99 1.16 -20.66
C ASP A 140 22.36 2.56 -20.11
N VAL A 141 21.85 2.99 -18.95
CA VAL A 141 22.34 4.21 -18.27
C VAL A 141 23.76 4.02 -17.76
N HIS A 142 24.07 2.89 -17.12
CA HIS A 142 25.39 2.57 -16.60
C HIS A 142 26.42 2.50 -17.73
N ASP A 143 26.09 1.87 -18.84
CA ASP A 143 26.99 1.66 -19.98
C ASP A 143 27.11 2.91 -20.88
N GLY A 144 26.26 3.92 -20.67
CA GLY A 144 26.29 5.21 -21.37
C GLY A 144 25.57 5.22 -22.71
N GLU A 145 24.75 4.22 -22.98
CA GLU A 145 23.79 4.22 -24.10
C GLU A 145 22.63 5.18 -23.85
N LEU A 146 22.31 5.43 -22.58
CA LEU A 146 21.38 6.45 -22.10
C LEU A 146 22.11 7.48 -21.23
N ASP A 147 21.62 8.71 -21.24
CA ASP A 147 22.09 9.76 -20.36
C ASP A 147 21.33 9.73 -19.03
N TYR A 148 20.03 9.40 -19.08
CA TYR A 148 19.15 9.34 -17.92
C TYR A 148 18.17 8.18 -18.00
N GLY A 149 17.76 7.67 -16.82
CA GLY A 149 16.67 6.73 -16.65
C GLY A 149 15.58 7.29 -15.72
N VAL A 150 14.32 7.04 -16.04
CA VAL A 150 13.16 7.40 -15.20
C VAL A 150 12.70 6.16 -14.44
N LEU A 151 12.91 6.15 -13.12
CA LEU A 151 12.68 4.98 -12.28
C LEU A 151 11.59 5.27 -11.23
N PRO A 152 10.44 4.56 -11.24
CA PRO A 152 9.45 4.68 -10.18
C PRO A 152 10.01 4.09 -8.88
N ILE A 153 9.87 4.84 -7.78
CA ILE A 153 10.43 4.41 -6.50
C ILE A 153 9.36 4.20 -5.43
N GLU A 154 8.24 4.92 -5.57
CA GLU A 154 7.16 4.91 -4.59
C GLU A 154 5.84 5.33 -5.23
N ASN A 155 4.73 4.70 -4.78
CA ASN A 155 3.38 5.12 -5.13
C ASN A 155 2.54 5.28 -3.85
N THR A 156 1.70 6.31 -3.79
CA THR A 156 0.91 6.63 -2.58
C THR A 156 -0.09 5.56 -2.18
N THR A 157 -0.53 4.73 -3.12
CA THR A 157 -1.52 3.66 -2.90
C THR A 157 -0.90 2.28 -2.80
N SER A 158 0.17 2.01 -3.57
CA SER A 158 0.81 0.69 -3.66
C SER A 158 2.11 0.57 -2.85
N GLY A 159 2.60 1.69 -2.27
CA GLY A 159 3.82 1.72 -1.46
C GLY A 159 5.10 1.73 -2.29
N SER A 160 6.19 1.23 -1.70
CA SER A 160 7.53 1.26 -2.28
C SER A 160 7.70 0.26 -3.42
N VAL A 161 8.36 0.68 -4.51
CA VAL A 161 8.74 -0.18 -5.64
C VAL A 161 10.04 -0.91 -5.29
N THR A 162 9.92 -2.06 -4.64
CA THR A 162 11.05 -2.78 -4.04
C THR A 162 12.14 -3.17 -5.05
N ALA A 163 11.76 -3.53 -6.28
CA ALA A 163 12.70 -3.86 -7.35
C ALA A 163 13.63 -2.68 -7.71
N ALA A 164 13.13 -1.44 -7.65
CA ALA A 164 13.93 -0.24 -7.90
C ALA A 164 15.04 -0.06 -6.86
N TYR A 165 14.74 -0.27 -5.58
CA TYR A 165 15.74 -0.19 -4.51
C TYR A 165 16.81 -1.27 -4.62
N ASP A 166 16.41 -2.49 -4.98
CA ASP A 166 17.34 -3.62 -5.14
C ASP A 166 18.32 -3.37 -6.29
N LEU A 167 17.87 -2.76 -7.40
CA LEU A 167 18.71 -2.37 -8.52
C LEU A 167 19.64 -1.18 -8.20
N LEU A 168 19.14 -0.16 -7.49
CA LEU A 168 19.97 0.96 -7.03
C LEU A 168 21.08 0.52 -6.08
N PHE A 169 20.87 -0.54 -5.30
CA PHE A 169 21.94 -1.13 -4.50
C PHE A 169 23.02 -1.80 -5.35
N GLN A 170 22.60 -2.51 -6.40
CA GLN A 170 23.50 -3.35 -7.23
C GLN A 170 24.32 -2.53 -8.22
N MET A 171 23.81 -1.40 -8.68
CA MET A 171 24.42 -0.58 -9.74
C MET A 171 25.00 0.71 -9.17
N ASP A 172 26.16 1.11 -9.72
CA ASP A 172 26.80 2.38 -9.33
C ASP A 172 26.24 3.55 -10.14
N LEU A 173 25.02 3.98 -9.74
CA LEU A 173 24.27 5.05 -10.37
C LEU A 173 23.90 6.12 -9.35
N ALA A 174 23.69 7.34 -9.84
CA ALA A 174 23.33 8.52 -9.05
C ALA A 174 21.87 8.93 -9.27
N LEU A 175 21.29 9.59 -8.26
CA LEU A 175 19.99 10.26 -8.37
C LEU A 175 20.20 11.75 -8.59
N VAL A 176 19.64 12.27 -9.69
CA VAL A 176 19.85 13.66 -10.13
C VAL A 176 18.55 14.47 -10.29
N GLY A 177 17.42 13.86 -9.99
CA GLY A 177 16.11 14.51 -10.04
C GLY A 177 15.01 13.64 -9.47
N GLU A 178 13.88 14.26 -9.22
CA GLU A 178 12.63 13.56 -8.96
C GLU A 178 11.46 14.22 -9.69
N GLU A 179 10.44 13.44 -10.00
CA GLU A 179 9.18 13.91 -10.54
C GLU A 179 8.03 13.20 -9.85
N ILE A 180 6.94 13.92 -9.56
CA ILE A 180 5.73 13.34 -8.96
C ILE A 180 4.65 13.28 -10.03
N GLN A 181 4.35 12.07 -10.49
CA GLN A 181 3.39 11.81 -11.54
C GLN A 181 2.03 11.44 -10.94
N GLU A 182 1.01 12.21 -11.26
CA GLU A 182 -0.38 11.85 -10.97
C GLU A 182 -0.78 10.64 -11.82
N VAL A 183 -1.46 9.69 -11.18
CA VAL A 183 -1.96 8.46 -11.81
C VAL A 183 -3.48 8.52 -11.84
N ASP A 184 -4.03 8.98 -12.97
CA ASP A 184 -5.48 9.02 -13.22
C ASP A 184 -5.83 7.94 -14.23
N HIS A 185 -6.56 6.92 -13.77
CA HIS A 185 -6.92 5.78 -14.59
C HIS A 185 -8.23 6.03 -15.35
N CYS A 186 -8.18 5.85 -16.66
CA CYS A 186 -9.31 5.97 -17.57
C CYS A 186 -9.65 4.62 -18.20
N LEU A 187 -10.94 4.36 -18.42
CA LEU A 187 -11.40 3.24 -19.26
C LEU A 187 -11.40 3.69 -20.72
N LEU A 188 -10.63 3.01 -21.53
CA LEU A 188 -10.39 3.31 -22.94
C LEU A 188 -10.98 2.23 -23.83
N ALA A 189 -11.70 2.61 -24.86
CA ALA A 189 -12.21 1.72 -25.90
C ALA A 189 -12.04 2.35 -27.30
N LEU A 190 -12.29 1.58 -28.36
CA LEU A 190 -12.15 2.06 -29.73
C LEU A 190 -13.13 3.21 -30.04
N GLU A 191 -14.37 3.09 -29.57
CA GLU A 191 -15.41 4.10 -29.74
C GLU A 191 -16.29 4.17 -28.49
N GLU A 192 -17.25 5.08 -28.43
CA GLU A 192 -18.19 5.17 -27.33
C GLU A 192 -19.12 3.96 -27.33
N VAL A 193 -18.92 3.05 -26.36
CA VAL A 193 -19.72 1.85 -26.17
C VAL A 193 -20.28 1.79 -24.75
N PRO A 194 -21.50 1.24 -24.56
CA PRO A 194 -22.03 1.05 -23.22
C PRO A 194 -21.19 0.00 -22.45
N LEU A 195 -21.03 0.21 -21.14
CA LEU A 195 -20.25 -0.70 -20.28
C LEU A 195 -20.71 -2.16 -20.37
N SER A 196 -22.01 -2.40 -20.62
CA SER A 196 -22.58 -3.74 -20.79
C SER A 196 -22.08 -4.48 -22.04
N ARG A 197 -21.46 -3.79 -23.00
CA ARG A 197 -20.85 -4.39 -24.18
C ARG A 197 -19.42 -4.87 -23.94
N ILE A 198 -18.73 -4.30 -22.95
CA ILE A 198 -17.34 -4.63 -22.63
C ILE A 198 -17.30 -6.01 -21.97
N ARG A 199 -16.53 -6.92 -22.55
CA ARG A 199 -16.35 -8.31 -22.09
C ARG A 199 -14.95 -8.58 -21.57
N ARG A 200 -13.97 -7.78 -21.96
CA ARG A 200 -12.58 -7.92 -21.51
C ARG A 200 -11.96 -6.56 -21.21
N ILE A 201 -11.22 -6.50 -20.13
CA ILE A 201 -10.44 -5.31 -19.74
C ILE A 201 -9.00 -5.74 -19.48
N TYR A 202 -8.08 -5.00 -20.10
CA TYR A 202 -6.64 -5.21 -19.96
C TYR A 202 -6.00 -4.05 -19.22
N SER A 203 -5.08 -4.33 -18.31
CA SER A 203 -4.17 -3.34 -17.73
C SER A 203 -3.05 -4.00 -16.94
N HIS A 204 -2.09 -3.17 -16.48
CA HIS A 204 -1.07 -3.61 -15.54
C HIS A 204 -1.69 -4.06 -14.20
N PRO A 205 -1.18 -5.14 -13.55
CA PRO A 205 -1.74 -5.67 -12.29
C PRO A 205 -1.96 -4.61 -11.19
N VAL A 206 -1.02 -3.68 -11.04
CA VAL A 206 -1.14 -2.58 -10.07
C VAL A 206 -2.32 -1.68 -10.40
N ALA A 207 -2.49 -1.28 -11.66
CA ALA A 207 -3.61 -0.44 -12.10
C ALA A 207 -4.96 -1.16 -11.91
N LEU A 208 -5.03 -2.46 -12.21
CA LEU A 208 -6.21 -3.27 -11.96
C LEU A 208 -6.57 -3.32 -10.46
N SER A 209 -5.58 -3.49 -9.59
CA SER A 209 -5.79 -3.51 -8.14
C SER A 209 -6.24 -2.14 -7.59
N GLN A 210 -5.82 -1.05 -8.21
CA GLN A 210 -6.21 0.31 -7.86
C GLN A 210 -7.61 0.69 -8.35
N CYS A 211 -8.23 -0.09 -9.24
CA CYS A 211 -9.56 0.11 -9.79
C CYS A 211 -10.56 -0.97 -9.34
N GLY A 212 -10.32 -1.59 -8.18
CA GLY A 212 -11.06 -2.76 -7.70
C GLY A 212 -12.56 -2.54 -7.56
N ARG A 213 -13.00 -1.38 -7.07
CA ARG A 213 -14.43 -1.05 -6.95
C ARG A 213 -15.10 -0.98 -8.32
N PHE A 214 -14.50 -0.23 -9.25
CA PHE A 214 -15.04 -0.11 -10.60
C PHE A 214 -15.13 -1.47 -11.30
N LEU A 215 -14.07 -2.28 -11.22
CA LEU A 215 -14.03 -3.60 -11.84
C LEU A 215 -15.02 -4.58 -11.19
N GLY A 216 -15.24 -4.47 -9.87
CA GLY A 216 -16.21 -5.28 -9.13
C GLY A 216 -17.68 -5.01 -9.50
N ASP A 217 -17.98 -3.80 -9.98
CA ASP A 217 -19.34 -3.41 -10.43
C ASP A 217 -19.67 -3.95 -11.83
N LEU A 218 -18.68 -4.40 -12.59
CA LEU A 218 -18.87 -4.91 -13.95
C LEU A 218 -19.32 -6.38 -13.94
N ARG A 219 -20.50 -6.63 -14.49
CA ARG A 219 -21.03 -8.01 -14.65
C ARG A 219 -20.54 -8.58 -15.97
N ASP A 220 -20.18 -9.86 -15.97
CA ASP A 220 -19.78 -10.63 -17.17
C ASP A 220 -18.57 -10.03 -17.93
N CYS A 221 -17.67 -9.35 -17.24
CA CYS A 221 -16.43 -8.80 -17.77
C CYS A 221 -15.22 -9.58 -17.23
N HIS A 222 -14.37 -10.05 -18.14
CA HIS A 222 -13.12 -10.73 -17.78
C HIS A 222 -11.98 -9.71 -17.72
N VAL A 223 -11.26 -9.69 -16.60
CA VAL A 223 -10.14 -8.78 -16.35
C VAL A 223 -8.83 -9.54 -16.52
N GLU A 224 -7.98 -9.08 -17.42
CA GLU A 224 -6.71 -9.71 -17.75
C GLU A 224 -5.53 -8.79 -17.41
N ALA A 225 -4.53 -9.34 -16.72
CA ALA A 225 -3.28 -8.64 -16.45
C ALA A 225 -2.44 -8.51 -17.73
N PHE A 226 -1.87 -7.31 -17.93
CA PHE A 226 -0.99 -7.01 -19.04
C PHE A 226 0.30 -6.36 -18.55
N THR A 227 1.35 -6.38 -19.36
CA THR A 227 2.69 -5.93 -18.95
C THR A 227 2.74 -4.45 -18.58
N ASP A 228 1.98 -3.59 -19.33
CA ASP A 228 1.97 -2.14 -19.19
C ASP A 228 0.59 -1.58 -19.51
N THR A 229 0.19 -0.48 -18.88
CA THR A 229 -1.10 0.20 -19.11
C THR A 229 -1.22 0.77 -20.51
N ALA A 230 -0.18 1.41 -21.04
CA ALA A 230 -0.19 1.98 -22.40
C ALA A 230 -0.12 0.89 -23.48
N MET A 231 0.60 -0.21 -23.21
CA MET A 231 0.61 -1.39 -24.09
C MET A 231 -0.78 -2.06 -24.14
N ALA A 232 -1.53 -2.08 -23.05
CA ALA A 232 -2.91 -2.52 -23.04
C ALA A 232 -3.80 -1.64 -23.95
N ALA A 233 -3.62 -0.31 -23.89
CA ALA A 233 -4.32 0.61 -24.78
C ALA A 233 -3.95 0.40 -26.26
N ARG A 234 -2.67 0.23 -26.56
CA ARG A 234 -2.19 -0.11 -27.90
C ARG A 234 -2.84 -1.39 -28.44
N ARG A 235 -2.97 -2.42 -27.61
CA ARG A 235 -3.63 -3.68 -27.95
C ARG A 235 -5.07 -3.45 -28.39
N ILE A 236 -5.85 -2.65 -27.66
CA ILE A 236 -7.23 -2.33 -28.03
C ILE A 236 -7.31 -1.71 -29.43
N ARG A 237 -6.40 -0.77 -29.72
CA ARG A 237 -6.30 -0.18 -31.05
C ARG A 237 -6.00 -1.22 -32.13
N ASP A 238 -5.05 -2.12 -31.88
CA ASP A 238 -4.55 -3.06 -32.89
C ASP A 238 -5.54 -4.22 -33.15
N GLU A 239 -6.26 -4.70 -32.12
CA GLU A 239 -7.23 -5.80 -32.24
C GLU A 239 -8.60 -5.36 -32.80
N GLN A 240 -8.95 -4.08 -32.75
CA GLN A 240 -10.19 -3.52 -33.31
C GLN A 240 -11.48 -4.22 -32.83
N ASP A 241 -11.50 -4.75 -31.59
CA ASP A 241 -12.65 -5.43 -30.99
C ASP A 241 -13.41 -4.51 -30.03
N LEU A 242 -14.66 -4.15 -30.39
CA LEU A 242 -15.53 -3.26 -29.62
C LEU A 242 -16.00 -3.86 -28.27
N SER A 243 -15.73 -5.12 -28.02
CA SER A 243 -16.02 -5.77 -26.73
C SER A 243 -14.86 -5.68 -25.74
N GLN A 244 -13.74 -5.09 -26.13
CA GLN A 244 -12.54 -4.95 -25.34
C GLN A 244 -12.30 -3.51 -24.90
N ALA A 245 -11.67 -3.34 -23.73
CA ALA A 245 -11.27 -2.05 -23.19
C ALA A 245 -9.93 -2.16 -22.47
N ALA A 246 -9.25 -1.03 -22.27
CA ALA A 246 -8.05 -0.95 -21.46
C ALA A 246 -8.22 0.06 -20.32
N ILE A 247 -7.53 -0.16 -19.21
CA ILE A 247 -7.36 0.85 -18.16
C ILE A 247 -5.96 1.44 -18.33
N ALA A 248 -5.90 2.74 -18.72
CA ALA A 248 -4.65 3.46 -18.96
C ALA A 248 -4.82 4.96 -18.71
N SER A 249 -3.77 5.76 -19.01
CA SER A 249 -3.78 7.21 -18.90
C SER A 249 -4.62 7.88 -20.01
N GLU A 250 -5.06 9.12 -19.77
CA GLU A 250 -5.68 9.95 -20.82
C GLU A 250 -4.73 10.17 -22.00
N GLU A 251 -3.43 10.31 -21.74
CA GLU A 251 -2.43 10.50 -22.79
C GLU A 251 -2.31 9.27 -23.69
N ALA A 252 -2.38 8.06 -23.12
CA ALA A 252 -2.45 6.83 -23.89
C ALA A 252 -3.70 6.81 -24.81
N ALA A 253 -4.83 7.34 -24.33
CA ALA A 253 -6.02 7.47 -25.17
C ALA A 253 -5.77 8.38 -26.39
N ARG A 254 -5.15 9.54 -26.18
CA ARG A 254 -4.81 10.47 -27.26
C ARG A 254 -3.80 9.86 -28.25
N LEU A 255 -2.75 9.24 -27.72
CA LEU A 255 -1.67 8.65 -28.51
C LEU A 255 -2.17 7.52 -29.43
N TYR A 256 -3.05 6.68 -28.91
CA TYR A 256 -3.56 5.51 -29.64
C TYR A 256 -4.92 5.76 -30.31
N GLY A 257 -5.47 6.98 -30.25
CA GLY A 257 -6.74 7.33 -30.89
C GLY A 257 -7.95 6.61 -30.31
N LEU A 258 -7.92 6.36 -28.97
CA LEU A 258 -8.99 5.67 -28.26
C LEU A 258 -9.96 6.65 -27.59
N THR A 259 -11.20 6.23 -27.44
CA THR A 259 -12.24 6.98 -26.77
C THR A 259 -12.22 6.70 -25.27
N ILE A 260 -12.27 7.75 -24.46
CA ILE A 260 -12.36 7.63 -23.00
C ILE A 260 -13.83 7.41 -22.63
N ILE A 261 -14.15 6.21 -22.16
CA ILE A 261 -15.49 5.85 -21.70
C ILE A 261 -15.75 6.39 -20.28
N LYS A 262 -14.75 6.31 -19.42
CA LYS A 262 -14.87 6.77 -18.03
C LYS A 262 -13.51 7.21 -17.50
N ARG A 263 -13.49 8.26 -16.66
CA ARG A 263 -12.30 8.80 -15.98
C ARG A 263 -12.35 8.53 -14.49
N GLY A 264 -11.21 8.64 -13.82
CA GLY A 264 -11.11 8.55 -12.36
C GLY A 264 -11.58 7.20 -11.85
N LEU A 265 -11.03 6.11 -12.39
CA LEU A 265 -11.41 4.74 -12.03
C LEU A 265 -10.79 4.26 -10.73
N GLN A 266 -9.69 4.89 -10.30
CA GLN A 266 -8.95 4.50 -9.11
C GLN A 266 -9.80 4.63 -7.85
N ASP A 267 -9.67 3.67 -6.96
CA ASP A 267 -10.42 3.58 -5.70
C ASP A 267 -10.07 4.72 -4.74
N GLN A 268 -8.83 5.21 -4.82
CA GLN A 268 -8.34 6.37 -4.08
C GLN A 268 -8.07 7.53 -5.06
N PRO A 269 -8.74 8.68 -4.91
CA PRO A 269 -8.56 9.84 -5.80
C PRO A 269 -7.13 10.38 -5.84
N GLU A 270 -6.42 10.32 -4.69
CA GLU A 270 -5.06 10.79 -4.52
C GLU A 270 -4.06 9.65 -4.82
N ASN A 271 -3.80 9.43 -6.10
CA ASN A 271 -2.88 8.40 -6.57
C ASN A 271 -1.70 9.05 -7.30
N TYR A 272 -0.52 9.04 -6.67
CA TYR A 272 0.69 9.64 -7.19
C TYR A 272 1.84 8.64 -7.17
N THR A 273 2.66 8.65 -8.22
CA THR A 273 3.90 7.90 -8.27
C THR A 273 5.08 8.85 -8.24
N ARG A 274 5.98 8.67 -7.29
CA ARG A 274 7.25 9.37 -7.24
C ARG A 274 8.23 8.61 -8.13
N MET A 275 8.74 9.32 -9.15
CA MET A 275 9.78 8.88 -10.06
C MET A 275 11.10 9.57 -9.68
N VAL A 276 12.20 8.85 -9.71
CA VAL A 276 13.55 9.43 -9.60
C VAL A 276 14.24 9.41 -10.95
N ILE A 277 15.06 10.42 -11.20
CA ILE A 277 15.88 10.50 -12.41
C ILE A 277 17.26 9.96 -12.06
N VAL A 278 17.65 8.92 -12.76
CA VAL A 278 18.89 8.18 -12.55
C VAL A 278 19.88 8.57 -13.63
N ALA A 279 21.16 8.78 -13.25
CA ALA A 279 22.26 9.07 -14.14
C ALA A 279 23.53 8.33 -13.68
N ARG A 280 24.58 8.36 -14.50
CA ARG A 280 25.89 7.78 -14.13
C ARG A 280 26.61 8.55 -13.05
N GLU A 281 26.52 9.87 -13.10
CA GLU A 281 27.26 10.77 -12.21
C GLU A 281 26.30 11.65 -11.40
N GLN A 282 26.74 12.01 -10.20
CA GLN A 282 26.00 12.95 -9.36
C GLN A 282 26.02 14.35 -9.99
N ALA A 283 24.88 15.03 -9.93
CA ALA A 283 24.77 16.43 -10.31
C ALA A 283 25.04 17.32 -9.09
N THR A 284 25.67 18.47 -9.32
CA THR A 284 25.84 19.54 -8.32
C THR A 284 24.80 20.60 -8.57
N PHE A 285 24.10 21.01 -7.52
CA PHE A 285 23.11 22.09 -7.59
C PHE A 285 23.54 23.29 -6.75
N ASP A 286 23.16 24.47 -7.18
CA ASP A 286 23.40 25.71 -6.43
C ASP A 286 22.72 25.60 -5.04
N ARG A 287 23.35 26.18 -4.01
CA ARG A 287 22.82 26.19 -2.62
C ARG A 287 21.46 26.86 -2.49
N ALA A 288 21.12 27.78 -3.39
CA ALA A 288 19.82 28.43 -3.40
C ALA A 288 18.68 27.51 -3.82
N ILE A 289 18.99 26.34 -4.42
CA ILE A 289 17.99 25.36 -4.84
C ILE A 289 17.66 24.45 -3.66
N PRO A 290 16.39 24.42 -3.18
CA PRO A 290 15.96 23.46 -2.18
C PRO A 290 16.11 22.04 -2.73
N CYS A 291 17.02 21.28 -2.16
CA CYS A 291 17.31 19.91 -2.57
C CYS A 291 16.84 18.89 -1.54
N LYS A 292 16.64 17.69 -2.01
CA LYS A 292 16.54 16.48 -1.24
C LYS A 292 17.81 15.66 -1.49
N THR A 293 18.37 15.10 -0.44
CA THR A 293 19.49 14.18 -0.51
C THR A 293 19.03 12.77 -0.24
N SER A 294 19.39 11.84 -1.11
CA SER A 294 19.13 10.41 -0.95
C SER A 294 20.42 9.65 -0.69
N LEU A 295 20.40 8.80 0.32
CA LEU A 295 21.50 7.91 0.65
C LEU A 295 21.00 6.53 1.10
N MET A 296 21.89 5.58 1.10
CA MET A 296 21.67 4.28 1.75
C MET A 296 22.80 3.98 2.73
N PHE A 297 22.49 3.24 3.78
CA PHE A 297 23.47 2.77 4.73
C PHE A 297 23.13 1.40 5.31
N VAL A 298 24.13 0.74 5.87
CA VAL A 298 24.00 -0.49 6.66
C VAL A 298 24.45 -0.20 8.08
N THR A 299 23.69 -0.61 9.07
CA THR A 299 24.07 -0.45 10.47
C THR A 299 25.07 -1.52 10.88
N ARG A 300 25.85 -1.25 11.93
CA ARG A 300 26.56 -2.30 12.64
C ARG A 300 25.54 -3.17 13.38
N HIS A 301 25.85 -4.44 13.58
CA HIS A 301 24.98 -5.34 14.33
C HIS A 301 25.14 -5.11 15.86
N GLU A 302 24.61 -3.99 16.33
CA GLU A 302 24.68 -3.51 17.71
C GLU A 302 23.35 -2.92 18.14
N GLU A 303 23.04 -3.02 19.42
CA GLU A 303 21.82 -2.42 19.99
C GLU A 303 21.78 -0.91 19.75
N GLY A 304 20.66 -0.39 19.27
CA GLY A 304 20.44 1.02 18.99
C GLY A 304 21.23 1.58 17.79
N ALA A 305 21.89 0.75 16.96
CA ALA A 305 22.73 1.19 15.85
C ALA A 305 21.95 2.04 14.85
N LEU A 306 20.72 1.65 14.50
CA LEU A 306 19.85 2.43 13.60
C LEU A 306 19.52 3.80 14.20
N LEU A 307 19.14 3.83 15.48
CA LEU A 307 18.83 5.08 16.18
C LEU A 307 20.03 6.04 16.18
N ARG A 308 21.25 5.52 16.46
CA ARG A 308 22.48 6.33 16.43
C ARG A 308 22.80 6.90 15.04
N CYS A 309 22.46 6.18 13.98
CA CYS A 309 22.61 6.69 12.62
C CYS A 309 21.57 7.79 12.31
N LEU A 310 20.30 7.56 12.66
CA LEU A 310 19.22 8.50 12.36
C LEU A 310 19.27 9.75 13.26
N SER A 311 19.76 9.66 14.51
CA SER A 311 19.89 10.82 15.39
C SER A 311 20.82 11.90 14.83
N VAL A 312 21.77 11.53 13.95
CA VAL A 312 22.64 12.49 13.25
C VAL A 312 21.82 13.51 12.45
N LEU A 313 20.73 13.08 11.80
CA LEU A 313 19.89 14.01 11.03
C LEU A 313 19.25 15.05 11.94
N ALA A 314 18.76 14.64 13.11
CA ALA A 314 18.21 15.57 14.11
C ALA A 314 19.29 16.48 14.72
N GLU A 315 20.48 15.95 15.01
CA GLU A 315 21.63 16.70 15.53
C GLU A 315 22.06 17.83 14.55
N HIS A 316 21.88 17.60 13.24
CA HIS A 316 22.20 18.57 12.18
C HIS A 316 20.96 19.32 11.64
N HIS A 317 19.81 19.23 12.31
CA HIS A 317 18.56 19.90 11.92
C HIS A 317 18.08 19.57 10.50
N LEU A 318 18.28 18.31 10.06
CA LEU A 318 17.85 17.82 8.75
C LEU A 318 16.54 17.06 8.88
N SER A 319 15.55 17.44 8.07
CA SER A 319 14.22 16.82 8.06
C SER A 319 14.24 15.56 7.20
N MET A 320 14.04 14.39 7.81
CA MET A 320 13.90 13.12 7.09
C MET A 320 12.53 13.05 6.42
N THR A 321 12.51 12.77 5.11
CA THR A 321 11.28 12.69 4.32
C THR A 321 10.91 11.25 3.96
N LYS A 322 11.88 10.30 4.01
CA LYS A 322 11.65 8.88 3.74
C LYS A 322 12.65 8.02 4.52
N LEU A 323 12.16 6.87 4.95
CA LEU A 323 12.96 5.76 5.47
C LEU A 323 12.38 4.44 4.94
N GLU A 324 13.21 3.68 4.24
CA GLU A 324 12.85 2.35 3.72
C GLU A 324 13.89 1.34 4.16
N SER A 325 13.48 0.18 4.64
CA SER A 325 14.38 -0.91 5.02
C SER A 325 14.26 -2.09 4.08
N ARG A 326 15.41 -2.60 3.62
CA ARG A 326 15.47 -3.77 2.74
C ARG A 326 16.45 -4.81 3.29
N PRO A 327 16.14 -6.12 3.23
CA PRO A 327 17.13 -7.15 3.51
C PRO A 327 18.33 -6.99 2.60
N ARG A 328 19.55 -7.10 3.16
CA ARG A 328 20.78 -7.04 2.36
C ARG A 328 20.96 -8.32 1.56
N PRO A 329 21.09 -8.26 0.22
CA PRO A 329 21.36 -9.44 -0.59
C PRO A 329 22.62 -10.18 -0.11
N ARG A 330 22.58 -11.51 -0.06
CA ARG A 330 23.66 -12.43 0.35
C ARG A 330 24.10 -12.34 1.82
N ASN A 331 23.55 -11.44 2.63
CA ASN A 331 23.83 -11.31 4.05
C ASN A 331 22.53 -11.45 4.84
N PRO A 332 22.12 -12.68 5.23
CA PRO A 332 20.91 -12.90 6.02
C PRO A 332 20.94 -12.08 7.31
N TRP A 333 19.80 -11.43 7.63
CA TRP A 333 19.60 -10.64 8.85
C TRP A 333 20.34 -9.30 8.92
N GLU A 334 21.06 -8.87 7.87
CA GLU A 334 21.51 -7.51 7.69
C GLU A 334 20.50 -6.71 6.84
N TYR A 335 20.34 -5.44 7.19
CA TYR A 335 19.39 -4.55 6.50
C TYR A 335 20.09 -3.35 5.89
N LEU A 336 19.67 -3.03 4.68
CA LEU A 336 19.95 -1.77 4.01
C LEU A 336 18.85 -0.77 4.38
N PHE A 337 19.24 0.44 4.72
CA PHE A 337 18.34 1.54 5.00
C PHE A 337 18.52 2.61 3.93
N TYR A 338 17.45 2.92 3.20
CA TYR A 338 17.39 4.02 2.27
C TYR A 338 16.74 5.20 2.97
N VAL A 339 17.38 6.36 2.92
CA VAL A 339 16.94 7.58 3.59
C VAL A 339 16.96 8.74 2.62
N ASP A 340 15.86 9.46 2.59
CA ASP A 340 15.79 10.78 1.96
C ASP A 340 15.59 11.83 3.04
N PHE A 341 16.29 12.95 2.92
CA PHE A 341 16.13 14.10 3.80
C PHE A 341 16.28 15.41 3.04
N GLU A 342 15.69 16.48 3.56
CA GLU A 342 15.80 17.81 3.00
C GLU A 342 17.19 18.38 3.27
N GLY A 343 17.88 18.82 2.23
CA GLY A 343 19.22 19.40 2.29
C GLY A 343 19.99 19.22 0.99
N ASN A 344 20.92 20.12 0.73
CA ASN A 344 21.80 20.11 -0.45
C ASN A 344 23.20 19.69 -0.04
N LEU A 345 23.84 18.79 -0.79
CA LEU A 345 25.23 18.36 -0.57
C LEU A 345 26.23 19.52 -0.59
N ALA A 346 25.89 20.63 -1.24
CA ALA A 346 26.69 21.87 -1.23
C ALA A 346 26.70 22.54 0.16
N ASP A 347 25.79 22.22 1.07
CA ASP A 347 25.72 22.78 2.42
C ASP A 347 26.64 22.03 3.38
N SER A 348 27.38 22.79 4.21
CA SER A 348 28.36 22.21 5.14
C SER A 348 27.70 21.32 6.20
N ASN A 349 26.52 21.71 6.73
CA ASN A 349 25.78 20.90 7.72
C ASN A 349 25.35 19.55 7.16
N VAL A 350 24.96 19.46 5.89
CA VAL A 350 24.61 18.21 5.19
C VAL A 350 25.84 17.32 5.04
N SER A 351 26.96 17.90 4.59
CA SER A 351 28.23 17.18 4.44
C SER A 351 28.77 16.68 5.78
N ASP A 352 28.60 17.47 6.86
CA ASP A 352 29.00 17.11 8.22
C ASP A 352 28.10 15.97 8.76
N ALA A 353 26.80 16.04 8.53
CA ALA A 353 25.86 14.98 8.89
C ALA A 353 26.21 13.65 8.20
N ILE A 354 26.49 13.68 6.90
CA ILE A 354 26.84 12.48 6.14
C ILE A 354 28.14 11.87 6.68
N ARG A 355 29.17 12.68 6.99
CA ARG A 355 30.40 12.19 7.62
C ARG A 355 30.16 11.57 9.00
N ALA A 356 29.34 12.21 9.83
CA ALA A 356 28.99 11.70 11.15
C ALA A 356 28.18 10.39 11.06
N MET A 357 27.26 10.29 10.09
CA MET A 357 26.50 9.07 9.82
C MET A 357 27.41 7.93 9.31
N ALA A 358 28.34 8.24 8.38
CA ALA A 358 29.30 7.27 7.86
C ALA A 358 30.21 6.69 8.96
N ALA A 359 30.57 7.48 9.97
CA ALA A 359 31.35 7.01 11.10
C ALA A 359 30.57 6.01 12.00
N ARG A 360 29.24 6.08 12.00
CA ARG A 360 28.34 5.22 12.82
C ARG A 360 27.81 4.01 12.03
N ALA A 361 27.79 4.07 10.71
CA ALA A 361 27.37 2.99 9.81
C ALA A 361 28.51 2.00 9.53
N SER A 362 28.19 0.78 9.10
CA SER A 362 29.17 -0.18 8.54
C SER A 362 29.42 0.07 7.05
N PHE A 363 28.46 0.62 6.35
CA PHE A 363 28.52 1.05 4.95
C PHE A 363 27.58 2.24 4.75
N LEU A 364 27.99 3.20 3.94
CA LEU A 364 27.14 4.31 3.52
C LEU A 364 27.46 4.68 2.07
N ARG A 365 26.43 4.90 1.28
CA ARG A 365 26.52 5.41 -0.08
C ARG A 365 25.52 6.56 -0.25
N VAL A 366 25.98 7.67 -0.77
CA VAL A 366 25.15 8.81 -1.17
C VAL A 366 24.80 8.67 -2.65
N PHE A 367 23.51 8.63 -2.97
CA PHE A 367 23.06 8.61 -4.36
C PHE A 367 23.16 10.00 -5.00
N GLY A 368 22.95 11.05 -4.25
CA GLY A 368 23.05 12.44 -4.71
C GLY A 368 22.06 13.36 -4.03
N SER A 369 22.20 14.65 -4.35
CA SER A 369 21.19 15.68 -4.06
C SER A 369 20.55 16.13 -5.37
N TYR A 370 19.27 16.45 -5.31
CA TYR A 370 18.48 16.89 -6.47
C TYR A 370 17.35 17.82 -6.02
N PRO A 371 16.84 18.70 -6.91
CA PRO A 371 15.74 19.60 -6.60
C PRO A 371 14.53 18.85 -6.04
N ALA A 372 14.09 19.25 -4.85
CA ALA A 372 12.97 18.60 -4.16
C ALA A 372 11.64 18.99 -4.80
N ARG A 373 10.82 18.02 -5.17
CA ARG A 373 9.41 18.24 -5.46
C ARG A 373 8.65 18.21 -4.13
N THR A 374 8.12 19.35 -3.73
CA THR A 374 7.42 19.45 -2.44
C THR A 374 6.04 18.84 -2.53
N GLY A 375 5.59 18.16 -1.44
CA GLY A 375 4.21 17.67 -1.31
C GLY A 375 3.13 18.75 -1.40
N ALA A 376 3.50 20.04 -1.45
CA ALA A 376 2.61 21.14 -1.77
C ALA A 376 2.15 21.09 -3.24
N GLU A 377 2.95 20.58 -4.16
CA GLU A 377 2.55 20.33 -5.56
C GLU A 377 1.57 19.16 -5.64
N VAL A 378 1.64 18.22 -4.71
CA VAL A 378 0.81 17.01 -4.63
C VAL A 378 -0.45 17.23 -3.80
N ARG A 379 -0.40 17.94 -2.67
CA ARG A 379 -1.56 18.19 -1.78
C ARG A 379 -2.62 19.12 -2.38
N GLN A 380 -2.44 19.60 -3.59
CA GLN A 380 -3.28 20.60 -4.22
C GLN A 380 -4.21 20.08 -5.31
N ALA A 381 -4.23 18.77 -5.56
CA ALA A 381 -5.35 18.10 -6.19
C ALA A 381 -6.45 17.89 -5.12
N GLU A 382 -7.22 18.94 -4.82
CA GLU A 382 -8.39 18.80 -3.96
C GLU A 382 -9.46 17.92 -4.62
N PRO A 383 -10.31 17.23 -3.82
CA PRO A 383 -11.35 16.36 -4.36
C PRO A 383 -12.27 17.13 -5.31
N ARG A 384 -12.56 16.55 -6.45
CA ARG A 384 -13.52 17.09 -7.43
C ARG A 384 -14.88 17.33 -6.75
N PRO A 385 -15.52 18.50 -6.90
CA PRO A 385 -16.82 18.74 -6.31
C PRO A 385 -17.83 17.73 -6.88
N GLN A 386 -18.41 16.92 -6.02
CA GLN A 386 -19.66 16.24 -6.31
C GLN A 386 -20.69 17.33 -6.55
N ALA A 387 -21.46 17.23 -7.62
CA ALA A 387 -22.48 18.20 -7.99
C ALA A 387 -23.39 18.53 -6.80
N SER A 388 -23.27 19.75 -6.28
CA SER A 388 -24.09 20.23 -5.18
C SER A 388 -25.46 20.63 -5.71
N VAL A 389 -26.47 19.95 -5.23
CA VAL A 389 -27.85 20.45 -5.28
C VAL A 389 -27.95 21.59 -4.26
N THR A 390 -28.12 22.82 -4.76
CA THR A 390 -28.30 24.01 -3.93
C THR A 390 -29.66 23.98 -3.26
N SER A 391 -29.70 23.96 -1.93
CA SER A 391 -30.81 24.52 -1.15
C SER A 391 -30.26 25.49 -0.12
N ARG A 392 -30.82 26.73 -0.13
CA ARG A 392 -30.54 27.78 0.84
C ARG A 392 -30.86 27.30 2.26
N VAL A 393 -30.00 27.57 3.20
CA VAL A 393 -30.30 27.46 4.64
C VAL A 393 -29.95 28.78 5.31
N GLU A 394 -30.94 29.34 6.00
CA GLU A 394 -30.84 30.48 6.90
C GLU A 394 -29.97 30.13 8.12
N THR A 395 -29.21 31.12 8.59
CA THR A 395 -28.30 31.03 9.73
C THR A 395 -29.03 30.85 11.06
N ALA A 396 -28.82 29.69 11.69
CA ALA A 396 -28.99 29.51 13.14
C ALA A 396 -27.69 28.90 13.72
N ALA A 397 -27.40 29.19 14.98
CA ALA A 397 -26.17 28.86 15.68
C ALA A 397 -25.81 27.37 15.64
N PRO A 398 -24.52 26.99 15.68
CA PRO A 398 -24.08 25.62 15.37
C PRO A 398 -24.44 24.64 16.50
N GLU A 399 -25.34 23.73 16.19
CA GLU A 399 -25.41 22.44 16.87
C GLU A 399 -24.28 21.52 16.36
N PRO A 400 -23.78 20.58 17.15
CA PRO A 400 -22.70 19.72 16.75
C PRO A 400 -23.08 18.90 15.51
N ALA A 401 -22.21 18.94 14.47
CA ALA A 401 -22.43 18.27 13.21
C ALA A 401 -22.69 16.77 13.40
N PRO A 402 -23.72 16.20 12.73
CA PRO A 402 -23.89 14.75 12.71
C PRO A 402 -22.71 14.12 11.97
N ALA A 403 -22.14 13.08 12.56
CA ALA A 403 -21.05 12.30 11.98
C ALA A 403 -21.41 11.90 10.55
N VAL A 404 -20.51 12.19 9.61
CA VAL A 404 -20.57 11.68 8.23
C VAL A 404 -20.53 10.15 8.33
N VAL A 405 -21.65 9.52 8.02
CA VAL A 405 -21.72 8.06 7.94
C VAL A 405 -20.98 7.65 6.68
N GLU A 406 -19.67 7.41 6.81
CA GLU A 406 -18.93 6.68 5.79
C GLU A 406 -19.64 5.35 5.54
N LYS A 407 -19.94 5.05 4.28
CA LYS A 407 -20.49 3.75 3.89
C LYS A 407 -19.41 2.70 4.16
N LYS A 408 -19.46 2.08 5.35
CA LYS A 408 -18.54 1.02 5.73
C LYS A 408 -18.64 -0.15 4.75
N ALA A 409 -17.51 -0.78 4.46
CA ALA A 409 -17.41 -1.92 3.55
C ALA A 409 -18.16 -3.17 4.06
N TYR A 410 -18.69 -3.13 5.28
CA TYR A 410 -19.45 -4.20 5.93
C TYR A 410 -20.74 -3.65 6.54
N THR A 411 -21.83 -4.40 6.39
CA THR A 411 -23.16 -4.07 6.93
C THR A 411 -23.60 -5.18 7.89
N LEU A 412 -23.60 -6.42 7.44
CA LEU A 412 -24.05 -7.58 8.22
C LEU A 412 -23.16 -7.83 9.45
N ALA A 413 -21.86 -7.58 9.34
CA ALA A 413 -20.91 -7.69 10.45
C ALA A 413 -21.00 -6.51 11.45
N SER A 414 -21.72 -5.44 11.12
CA SER A 414 -21.76 -4.21 11.92
C SER A 414 -22.77 -4.28 13.08
N ARG A 415 -22.46 -3.58 14.17
CA ARG A 415 -23.43 -3.29 15.26
C ARG A 415 -24.66 -2.50 14.80
N LEU A 416 -24.59 -1.79 13.68
CA LEU A 416 -25.75 -1.12 13.09
C LEU A 416 -26.78 -2.12 12.54
N HIS A 417 -26.34 -3.31 12.11
CA HIS A 417 -27.21 -4.39 11.66
C HIS A 417 -27.76 -5.19 12.84
N ARG A 418 -26.93 -5.47 13.84
CA ARG A 418 -27.28 -6.23 15.03
C ARG A 418 -26.62 -5.63 16.27
N SER A 419 -27.44 -5.08 17.19
CA SER A 419 -26.95 -4.47 18.43
C SER A 419 -26.48 -5.47 19.48
N GLU A 420 -27.09 -6.66 19.51
CA GLU A 420 -26.76 -7.74 20.46
C GLU A 420 -25.55 -8.56 20.00
N ASP A 421 -24.72 -9.01 20.96
CA ASP A 421 -23.60 -9.88 20.69
C ASP A 421 -24.05 -11.21 20.07
N THR A 422 -23.33 -11.67 19.06
CA THR A 422 -23.50 -13.00 18.50
C THR A 422 -22.92 -14.04 19.45
N VAL A 423 -23.72 -15.04 19.80
CA VAL A 423 -23.28 -16.19 20.57
C VAL A 423 -23.41 -17.45 19.73
N ILE A 424 -22.30 -18.13 19.51
CA ILE A 424 -22.21 -19.35 18.70
C ILE A 424 -22.12 -20.56 19.61
N ARG A 425 -23.05 -21.52 19.44
CA ARG A 425 -23.06 -22.77 20.21
C ARG A 425 -22.68 -23.93 19.32
N VAL A 426 -21.67 -24.69 19.72
CA VAL A 426 -21.16 -25.85 18.98
C VAL A 426 -20.79 -26.97 19.94
N ALA A 427 -21.48 -28.12 19.85
CA ALA A 427 -21.22 -29.33 20.64
C ALA A 427 -20.95 -29.08 22.15
N GLY A 428 -21.74 -28.20 22.77
CA GLY A 428 -21.63 -27.85 24.19
C GLY A 428 -20.57 -26.76 24.53
N ALA A 429 -19.83 -26.25 23.56
CA ALA A 429 -19.02 -25.06 23.70
C ALA A 429 -19.81 -23.80 23.29
N GLU A 430 -19.53 -22.66 23.93
CA GLU A 430 -20.15 -21.36 23.64
C GLU A 430 -19.05 -20.34 23.34
N ILE A 431 -19.11 -19.70 22.16
CA ILE A 431 -18.19 -18.67 21.70
C ILE A 431 -18.95 -17.34 21.67
N GLY A 432 -18.42 -16.29 22.32
CA GLY A 432 -19.12 -15.00 22.44
C GLY A 432 -20.06 -14.91 23.64
N GLY A 433 -20.10 -15.93 24.51
CA GLY A 433 -20.85 -15.93 25.76
C GLY A 433 -20.17 -15.13 26.87
N ARG A 434 -20.77 -15.20 28.07
CA ARG A 434 -20.25 -14.47 29.25
C ARG A 434 -18.92 -15.03 29.78
N ARG A 435 -18.63 -16.30 29.55
CA ARG A 435 -17.37 -16.93 29.96
C ARG A 435 -16.45 -17.06 28.75
N PRO A 436 -15.17 -16.67 28.88
CA PRO A 436 -14.20 -16.85 27.80
C PRO A 436 -14.05 -18.32 27.42
N VAL A 437 -14.02 -18.62 26.12
CA VAL A 437 -13.75 -19.95 25.59
C VAL A 437 -12.26 -20.15 25.36
N VAL A 438 -11.72 -21.32 25.77
CA VAL A 438 -10.34 -21.69 25.46
C VAL A 438 -10.34 -22.77 24.38
N ILE A 439 -9.71 -22.45 23.25
CA ILE A 439 -9.40 -23.33 22.14
C ILE A 439 -7.94 -23.73 22.28
N ALA A 440 -7.63 -25.01 22.48
CA ALA A 440 -6.24 -25.43 22.65
C ALA A 440 -5.93 -26.72 21.88
N GLY A 441 -4.67 -26.96 21.58
CA GLY A 441 -4.18 -28.14 20.87
C GLY A 441 -2.89 -27.86 20.11
N PRO A 442 -2.34 -28.85 19.40
CA PRO A 442 -1.04 -28.68 18.73
C PRO A 442 -1.13 -27.78 17.49
N CYS A 443 0.02 -27.24 17.07
CA CYS A 443 0.12 -26.51 15.81
C CYS A 443 -0.26 -27.40 14.62
N SER A 444 0.28 -28.62 14.56
CA SER A 444 -0.04 -29.66 13.58
C SER A 444 -0.44 -30.93 14.29
N VAL A 445 -1.33 -31.70 13.67
CA VAL A 445 -1.54 -33.11 14.03
C VAL A 445 -0.40 -33.92 13.44
N GLU A 446 0.40 -34.55 14.30
CA GLU A 446 1.62 -35.26 13.92
C GLU A 446 1.49 -36.79 14.08
N SER A 447 0.72 -37.24 15.07
CA SER A 447 0.40 -38.64 15.29
C SER A 447 -0.90 -38.80 16.13
N ARG A 448 -1.41 -40.03 16.17
CA ARG A 448 -2.54 -40.40 17.01
C ARG A 448 -2.25 -40.17 18.50
N GLU A 449 -1.09 -40.56 18.94
CA GLU A 449 -0.63 -40.43 20.35
C GLU A 449 -0.55 -38.96 20.78
N GLN A 450 0.04 -38.12 19.92
CA GLN A 450 0.21 -36.69 20.18
C GLN A 450 -1.16 -35.99 20.32
N ILE A 451 -2.07 -36.18 19.35
CA ILE A 451 -3.36 -35.48 19.38
C ILE A 451 -4.27 -35.96 20.51
N ARG A 452 -4.25 -37.24 20.83
CA ARG A 452 -5.00 -37.79 21.98
C ARG A 452 -4.47 -37.28 23.31
N ALA A 453 -3.13 -37.17 23.48
CA ALA A 453 -2.52 -36.58 24.67
C ALA A 453 -2.93 -35.11 24.83
N CYS A 454 -2.92 -34.32 23.76
CA CYS A 454 -3.40 -32.95 23.77
C CYS A 454 -4.90 -32.87 24.11
N ALA A 455 -5.75 -33.68 23.46
CA ALA A 455 -7.19 -33.68 23.68
C ALA A 455 -7.56 -33.98 25.13
N ARG A 456 -6.90 -34.97 25.74
CA ARG A 456 -7.06 -35.29 27.15
C ARG A 456 -6.75 -34.08 28.05
N VAL A 457 -5.59 -33.47 27.89
CA VAL A 457 -5.15 -32.32 28.70
C VAL A 457 -6.08 -31.12 28.50
N VAL A 458 -6.51 -30.85 27.26
CA VAL A 458 -7.48 -29.78 26.98
C VAL A 458 -8.78 -30.02 27.75
N LYS A 459 -9.30 -31.25 27.74
CA LYS A 459 -10.55 -31.61 28.45
C LYS A 459 -10.41 -31.51 29.96
N GLU A 460 -9.33 -32.09 30.53
CA GLU A 460 -9.08 -32.13 31.98
C GLU A 460 -8.89 -30.75 32.57
N LEU A 461 -8.24 -29.85 31.83
CA LEU A 461 -7.95 -28.49 32.30
C LEU A 461 -9.05 -27.46 31.93
N GLY A 462 -10.17 -27.90 31.40
CA GLY A 462 -11.32 -27.01 31.16
C GLY A 462 -11.33 -26.29 29.81
N GLY A 463 -10.42 -26.62 28.89
CA GLY A 463 -10.53 -26.21 27.49
C GLY A 463 -11.80 -26.79 26.86
N ARG A 464 -12.38 -26.06 25.90
CA ARG A 464 -13.71 -26.39 25.35
C ARG A 464 -13.67 -26.84 23.89
N ILE A 465 -12.63 -26.50 23.15
CA ILE A 465 -12.47 -26.79 21.74
C ILE A 465 -11.06 -27.29 21.50
N LEU A 466 -10.93 -28.41 20.77
CA LEU A 466 -9.64 -28.97 20.37
C LEU A 466 -9.25 -28.37 19.02
N ARG A 467 -8.05 -27.80 18.93
CA ARG A 467 -7.48 -27.39 17.63
C ARG A 467 -6.41 -28.37 17.15
N GLY A 468 -6.26 -28.48 15.83
CA GLY A 468 -5.16 -29.19 15.19
C GLY A 468 -5.06 -28.82 13.72
N GLY A 469 -3.87 -28.42 13.26
CA GLY A 469 -3.63 -28.14 11.84
C GLY A 469 -3.47 -29.45 11.07
N CYS A 470 -4.38 -29.74 10.15
CA CYS A 470 -4.31 -30.90 9.25
C CYS A 470 -3.54 -30.57 7.97
N PHE A 471 -3.75 -29.37 7.45
CA PHE A 471 -3.08 -28.80 6.29
C PHE A 471 -2.23 -27.60 6.71
N LYS A 472 -1.03 -27.42 6.17
CA LYS A 472 -0.12 -26.36 6.58
C LYS A 472 0.35 -25.50 5.40
N PRO A 473 -0.05 -24.22 5.33
CA PRO A 473 0.48 -23.29 4.36
C PRO A 473 1.95 -22.97 4.72
N ARG A 474 2.91 -23.38 3.90
CA ARG A 474 4.33 -23.15 4.13
C ARG A 474 4.94 -22.27 3.03
N THR A 475 5.90 -21.44 3.43
CA THR A 475 6.69 -20.64 2.48
C THR A 475 7.77 -21.47 1.79
N SER A 476 8.19 -22.60 2.37
CA SER A 476 9.14 -23.54 1.78
C SER A 476 8.45 -24.88 1.48
N PRO A 477 8.61 -25.44 0.27
CA PRO A 477 8.05 -26.75 -0.09
C PRO A 477 8.70 -27.91 0.68
N HIS A 478 9.87 -27.68 1.29
CA HIS A 478 10.61 -28.67 2.07
C HIS A 478 10.18 -28.75 3.55
N SER A 479 9.32 -27.83 4.01
CA SER A 479 8.78 -27.86 5.37
C SER A 479 7.64 -28.87 5.47
N PHE A 480 7.37 -29.38 6.68
CA PHE A 480 6.25 -30.27 6.96
C PHE A 480 4.92 -29.64 6.51
N GLN A 481 4.22 -30.30 5.59
CA GLN A 481 2.99 -29.79 4.95
C GLN A 481 1.71 -30.18 5.70
N GLY A 482 1.81 -30.96 6.78
CA GLY A 482 0.70 -31.64 7.44
C GLY A 482 0.41 -33.01 6.85
N LEU A 483 -0.33 -33.85 7.58
CA LEU A 483 -0.75 -35.19 7.13
C LEU A 483 -2.05 -35.16 6.32
N GLY A 484 -2.60 -33.96 6.04
CA GLY A 484 -3.79 -33.82 5.22
C GLY A 484 -5.04 -34.45 5.81
N TYR A 485 -5.76 -35.22 5.00
CA TYR A 485 -7.00 -35.88 5.41
C TYR A 485 -6.81 -36.95 6.49
N GLU A 486 -5.64 -37.60 6.54
CA GLU A 486 -5.31 -38.53 7.63
C GLU A 486 -5.26 -37.80 8.98
N ALA A 487 -4.64 -36.60 9.03
CA ALA A 487 -4.66 -35.78 10.23
C ALA A 487 -6.07 -35.34 10.63
N LEU A 488 -6.95 -35.10 9.65
CA LEU A 488 -8.34 -34.74 9.90
C LEU A 488 -9.11 -35.89 10.56
N ASP A 489 -8.85 -37.12 10.14
CA ASP A 489 -9.43 -38.31 10.77
C ASP A 489 -8.95 -38.46 12.21
N LEU A 490 -7.65 -38.36 12.45
CA LEU A 490 -7.06 -38.43 13.80
C LEU A 490 -7.59 -37.33 14.72
N LEU A 491 -7.77 -36.13 14.21
CA LEU A 491 -8.31 -34.99 14.98
C LEU A 491 -9.77 -35.21 15.34
N ALA A 492 -10.58 -35.67 14.38
CA ALA A 492 -12.01 -35.97 14.60
C ALA A 492 -12.22 -37.12 15.59
N GLU A 493 -11.43 -38.19 15.49
CA GLU A 493 -11.45 -39.31 16.43
C GLU A 493 -11.10 -38.85 17.86
N ALA A 494 -10.03 -38.09 18.03
CA ALA A 494 -9.63 -37.56 19.34
C ALA A 494 -10.70 -36.61 19.91
N GLY A 495 -11.27 -35.74 19.08
CA GLY A 495 -12.37 -34.85 19.47
C GLY A 495 -13.58 -35.63 19.97
N ALA A 496 -13.99 -36.68 19.23
CA ALA A 496 -15.12 -37.56 19.62
C ALA A 496 -14.85 -38.33 20.93
N GLU A 497 -13.64 -38.89 21.09
CA GLU A 497 -13.24 -39.63 22.29
C GLU A 497 -13.35 -38.81 23.57
N PHE A 498 -12.91 -37.54 23.51
CA PHE A 498 -12.90 -36.65 24.70
C PHE A 498 -14.10 -35.68 24.75
N GLY A 499 -15.06 -35.79 23.81
CA GLY A 499 -16.23 -34.91 23.75
C GLY A 499 -15.88 -33.44 23.57
N LEU A 500 -14.95 -33.17 22.68
CA LEU A 500 -14.52 -31.83 22.29
C LEU A 500 -14.84 -31.56 20.82
N PRO A 501 -15.53 -30.45 20.47
CA PRO A 501 -15.61 -30.04 19.09
C PRO A 501 -14.22 -29.69 18.57
N VAL A 502 -13.97 -29.95 17.28
CA VAL A 502 -12.65 -29.73 16.68
C VAL A 502 -12.66 -28.58 15.70
N VAL A 503 -11.54 -27.83 15.64
CA VAL A 503 -11.29 -26.77 14.68
C VAL A 503 -10.01 -27.05 13.89
N THR A 504 -10.08 -26.93 12.58
CA THR A 504 -8.93 -27.04 11.67
C THR A 504 -9.00 -26.03 10.54
N GLU A 505 -7.83 -25.73 9.96
CA GLU A 505 -7.72 -24.77 8.86
C GLU A 505 -8.14 -25.40 7.52
N VAL A 506 -8.92 -24.64 6.74
CA VAL A 506 -9.26 -24.93 5.34
C VAL A 506 -8.46 -24.01 4.44
N MET A 507 -7.80 -24.55 3.43
CA MET A 507 -6.89 -23.78 2.57
C MET A 507 -7.46 -23.53 1.17
N HIS A 508 -8.26 -24.47 0.66
CA HIS A 508 -8.77 -24.39 -0.70
C HIS A 508 -10.31 -24.55 -0.72
N PRO A 509 -11.03 -23.87 -1.60
CA PRO A 509 -12.49 -23.99 -1.71
C PRO A 509 -13.01 -25.42 -1.87
N ALA A 510 -12.30 -26.26 -2.60
CA ALA A 510 -12.67 -27.66 -2.82
C ALA A 510 -12.63 -28.53 -1.53
N ASP A 511 -11.85 -28.13 -0.53
CA ASP A 511 -11.69 -28.87 0.73
C ASP A 511 -12.77 -28.52 1.76
N VAL A 512 -13.55 -27.45 1.53
CA VAL A 512 -14.55 -26.96 2.50
C VAL A 512 -15.57 -28.03 2.84
N GLY A 513 -16.17 -28.69 1.85
CA GLY A 513 -17.13 -29.77 2.07
C GLY A 513 -16.56 -30.95 2.86
N PRO A 514 -15.49 -31.60 2.37
CA PRO A 514 -14.85 -32.72 3.06
C PRO A 514 -14.39 -32.41 4.50
N VAL A 515 -13.87 -31.20 4.75
CA VAL A 515 -13.45 -30.80 6.10
C VAL A 515 -14.66 -30.52 6.98
N ALA A 516 -15.73 -29.89 6.48
CA ALA A 516 -16.96 -29.61 7.23
C ALA A 516 -17.73 -30.88 7.65
N GLU A 517 -17.54 -32.01 6.96
CA GLU A 517 -18.12 -33.29 7.38
C GLU A 517 -17.52 -33.78 8.70
N LYS A 518 -16.24 -33.52 8.97
CA LYS A 518 -15.49 -34.05 10.11
C LYS A 518 -15.21 -33.01 11.20
N ALA A 519 -14.91 -31.77 10.81
CA ALA A 519 -14.65 -30.68 11.75
C ALA A 519 -15.93 -29.88 12.05
N GLN A 520 -16.13 -29.56 13.33
CA GLN A 520 -17.28 -28.78 13.79
C GLN A 520 -17.06 -27.28 13.59
N ILE A 521 -15.81 -26.83 13.44
CA ILE A 521 -15.45 -25.42 13.22
C ILE A 521 -14.42 -25.36 12.11
N LEU A 522 -14.62 -24.46 11.16
CA LEU A 522 -13.67 -24.19 10.07
C LEU A 522 -12.83 -22.96 10.40
N GLN A 523 -11.53 -23.04 10.17
CA GLN A 523 -10.62 -21.90 10.31
C GLN A 523 -10.21 -21.40 8.93
N VAL A 524 -10.40 -20.09 8.68
CA VAL A 524 -9.75 -19.38 7.60
C VAL A 524 -8.47 -18.75 8.16
N GLY A 525 -7.31 -19.19 7.68
CA GLY A 525 -6.01 -18.72 8.14
C GLY A 525 -5.71 -17.29 7.72
N ALA A 526 -4.79 -16.62 8.41
CA ALA A 526 -4.42 -15.23 8.16
C ALA A 526 -3.95 -14.95 6.71
N ARG A 527 -3.30 -15.93 6.06
CA ARG A 527 -2.88 -15.81 4.65
C ARG A 527 -4.04 -15.93 3.66
N ASN A 528 -5.16 -16.51 4.09
CA ASN A 528 -6.37 -16.72 3.31
C ASN A 528 -7.52 -15.76 3.67
N MET A 529 -7.27 -14.76 4.54
CA MET A 529 -8.31 -13.80 4.94
C MET A 529 -8.91 -13.06 3.74
N GLN A 530 -8.13 -12.81 2.70
CA GLN A 530 -8.55 -12.16 1.45
C GLN A 530 -8.78 -13.14 0.30
N ASN A 531 -8.83 -14.45 0.57
CA ASN A 531 -9.23 -15.45 -0.41
C ASN A 531 -10.76 -15.49 -0.53
N PHE A 532 -11.30 -14.54 -1.30
CA PHE A 532 -12.76 -14.37 -1.42
C PHE A 532 -13.48 -15.60 -1.96
N SER A 533 -12.82 -16.41 -2.80
CA SER A 533 -13.39 -17.69 -3.26
C SER A 533 -13.56 -18.67 -2.09
N LEU A 534 -12.59 -18.76 -1.20
CA LEU A 534 -12.68 -19.58 0.01
C LEU A 534 -13.73 -19.02 0.98
N LEU A 535 -13.77 -17.69 1.19
CA LEU A 535 -14.76 -17.06 2.07
C LEU A 535 -16.21 -17.33 1.59
N LYS A 536 -16.44 -17.30 0.28
CA LYS A 536 -17.74 -17.64 -0.31
C LYS A 536 -18.13 -19.11 -0.04
N GLU A 537 -17.18 -20.04 -0.16
CA GLU A 537 -17.47 -21.46 0.06
C GLU A 537 -17.72 -21.79 1.54
N VAL A 538 -16.91 -21.25 2.47
CA VAL A 538 -17.17 -21.42 3.91
C VAL A 538 -18.47 -20.71 4.36
N GLY A 539 -18.92 -19.71 3.60
CA GLY A 539 -20.20 -19.04 3.82
C GLY A 539 -21.43 -19.90 3.47
N LYS A 540 -21.27 -20.99 2.71
CA LYS A 540 -22.36 -21.87 2.28
C LYS A 540 -22.59 -23.06 3.19
N VAL A 541 -21.68 -23.34 4.13
CA VAL A 541 -21.77 -24.51 5.01
C VAL A 541 -22.34 -24.15 6.37
N ASP A 542 -23.07 -25.06 6.98
CA ASP A 542 -23.66 -24.90 8.32
C ASP A 542 -22.64 -25.31 9.41
N ARG A 543 -21.54 -24.59 9.49
CA ARG A 543 -20.47 -24.75 10.49
C ARG A 543 -19.95 -23.38 10.93
N PRO A 544 -19.63 -23.18 12.23
CA PRO A 544 -18.93 -21.98 12.67
C PRO A 544 -17.64 -21.76 11.89
N VAL A 545 -17.40 -20.49 11.51
CA VAL A 545 -16.21 -20.08 10.78
C VAL A 545 -15.41 -19.08 11.60
N MET A 546 -14.16 -19.44 11.91
CA MET A 546 -13.18 -18.56 12.52
C MET A 546 -12.33 -17.88 11.44
N ILE A 547 -12.32 -16.56 11.43
CA ILE A 547 -11.49 -15.79 10.50
C ILE A 547 -10.32 -15.18 11.26
N LYS A 548 -9.10 -15.65 10.99
CA LYS A 548 -7.87 -15.07 11.54
C LYS A 548 -7.50 -13.79 10.79
N ARG A 549 -7.19 -12.73 11.55
CA ARG A 549 -6.77 -11.45 10.98
C ARG A 549 -5.53 -11.61 10.09
N GLY A 550 -5.55 -10.99 8.92
CA GLY A 550 -4.42 -10.95 7.99
C GLY A 550 -3.24 -10.19 8.60
N LEU A 551 -2.02 -10.58 8.20
CA LEU A 551 -0.78 -10.07 8.81
C LEU A 551 -0.57 -8.56 8.62
N MET A 552 -1.21 -7.94 7.63
CA MET A 552 -1.13 -6.51 7.33
C MET A 552 -2.52 -5.89 7.15
N SER A 553 -3.55 -6.51 7.73
CA SER A 553 -4.94 -6.11 7.52
C SER A 553 -5.43 -5.17 8.62
N SER A 554 -6.14 -4.11 8.20
CA SER A 554 -6.89 -3.25 9.09
C SER A 554 -8.08 -3.99 9.73
N VAL A 555 -8.68 -3.40 10.75
CA VAL A 555 -9.93 -3.92 11.35
C VAL A 555 -11.07 -3.92 10.34
N ASP A 556 -11.17 -2.89 9.49
CA ASP A 556 -12.22 -2.80 8.47
C ASP A 556 -12.10 -3.87 7.39
N GLU A 557 -10.88 -4.18 6.92
CA GLU A 557 -10.64 -5.30 5.99
C GLU A 557 -10.98 -6.65 6.61
N TRP A 558 -10.71 -6.82 7.90
CA TRP A 558 -11.03 -8.04 8.63
C TRP A 558 -12.55 -8.22 8.80
N LEU A 559 -13.27 -7.15 9.14
CA LEU A 559 -14.74 -7.15 9.18
C LEU A 559 -15.35 -7.33 7.78
N GLY A 560 -14.71 -6.78 6.73
CA GLY A 560 -15.07 -7.02 5.34
C GLY A 560 -14.94 -8.50 4.94
N ALA A 561 -13.92 -9.21 5.42
CA ALA A 561 -13.80 -10.66 5.20
C ALA A 561 -14.93 -11.44 5.90
N ALA A 562 -15.32 -11.02 7.11
CA ALA A 562 -16.49 -11.61 7.80
C ALA A 562 -17.80 -11.34 7.04
N GLU A 563 -17.95 -10.14 6.47
CA GLU A 563 -19.10 -9.78 5.64
C GLU A 563 -19.31 -10.74 4.47
N TYR A 564 -18.23 -11.18 3.80
CA TYR A 564 -18.32 -12.18 2.73
C TYR A 564 -18.95 -13.48 3.19
N VAL A 565 -18.57 -13.98 4.38
CA VAL A 565 -19.13 -15.24 4.92
C VAL A 565 -20.60 -15.06 5.30
N LEU A 566 -20.92 -13.95 5.99
CA LEU A 566 -22.29 -13.61 6.39
C LEU A 566 -23.22 -13.44 5.19
N ALA A 567 -22.77 -12.74 4.14
CA ALA A 567 -23.53 -12.50 2.92
C ALA A 567 -23.83 -13.79 2.11
N HIS A 568 -23.05 -14.86 2.32
CA HIS A 568 -23.29 -16.16 1.70
C HIS A 568 -24.11 -17.12 2.55
N GLY A 569 -24.68 -16.62 3.66
CA GLY A 569 -25.72 -17.30 4.45
C GLY A 569 -25.25 -17.82 5.80
N ASN A 570 -23.95 -17.93 6.07
CA ASN A 570 -23.44 -18.44 7.33
C ASN A 570 -23.36 -17.33 8.40
N GLN A 571 -24.25 -17.39 9.40
CA GLN A 571 -24.30 -16.41 10.49
C GLN A 571 -23.40 -16.78 11.69
N MET A 572 -22.70 -17.90 11.66
CA MET A 572 -21.86 -18.41 12.74
C MET A 572 -20.39 -18.01 12.52
N VAL A 573 -20.12 -16.71 12.44
CA VAL A 573 -18.76 -16.17 12.21
C VAL A 573 -18.20 -15.60 13.50
N PHE A 574 -16.92 -15.88 13.76
CA PHE A 574 -16.16 -15.25 14.83
C PHE A 574 -14.72 -14.93 14.39
N LEU A 575 -14.11 -13.99 15.06
CA LEU A 575 -12.87 -13.34 14.68
C LEU A 575 -11.73 -13.82 15.57
N CYS A 576 -10.50 -13.91 15.03
CA CYS A 576 -9.32 -14.26 15.81
C CYS A 576 -8.16 -13.29 15.53
N GLU A 577 -7.86 -12.42 16.50
CA GLU A 577 -6.64 -11.60 16.49
C GLU A 577 -5.43 -12.50 16.74
N ARG A 578 -4.37 -12.37 15.91
CA ARG A 578 -3.18 -13.24 15.96
C ARG A 578 -1.86 -12.51 15.74
N GLY A 579 -1.87 -11.20 15.87
CA GLY A 579 -0.76 -10.31 15.62
C GLY A 579 -0.65 -9.86 14.16
N ILE A 580 -0.23 -8.62 14.00
CA ILE A 580 0.03 -7.98 12.71
C ILE A 580 1.54 -7.76 12.55
N ARG A 581 2.00 -7.66 11.31
CA ARG A 581 3.37 -7.25 11.01
C ARG A 581 3.52 -5.76 11.24
N THR A 582 4.51 -5.41 12.03
CA THR A 582 4.93 -4.04 12.28
C THR A 582 6.44 -3.94 12.09
N PHE A 583 7.02 -2.80 12.41
CA PHE A 583 8.48 -2.62 12.46
C PHE A 583 9.15 -3.40 13.62
N GLU A 584 8.37 -3.86 14.62
CA GLU A 584 8.91 -4.60 15.78
C GLU A 584 9.25 -6.04 15.37
N THR A 585 10.45 -6.49 15.74
CA THR A 585 11.01 -7.80 15.40
C THR A 585 11.35 -8.67 16.61
N ALA A 586 11.21 -8.13 17.84
CA ALA A 586 11.44 -8.90 19.08
C ALA A 586 10.41 -10.02 19.27
N THR A 587 9.22 -9.86 18.69
CA THR A 587 8.19 -10.88 18.59
C THR A 587 7.93 -11.25 17.13
N ARG A 588 7.39 -12.43 16.89
CA ARG A 588 7.05 -12.89 15.55
C ARG A 588 6.10 -11.94 14.82
N ASN A 589 5.13 -11.37 15.55
CA ASN A 589 4.20 -10.33 15.12
C ASN A 589 3.81 -9.50 16.35
N THR A 590 3.40 -8.27 16.15
CA THR A 590 2.86 -7.42 17.20
C THR A 590 1.42 -7.83 17.51
N LEU A 591 1.14 -8.31 18.72
CA LEU A 591 -0.23 -8.62 19.15
C LEU A 591 -1.00 -7.32 19.37
N ASP A 592 -2.00 -7.07 18.52
CA ASP A 592 -2.82 -5.85 18.58
C ASP A 592 -4.02 -6.06 19.52
N LEU A 593 -3.77 -5.95 20.82
CA LEU A 593 -4.85 -6.02 21.82
C LEU A 593 -5.82 -4.84 21.73
N GLY A 594 -5.40 -3.70 21.15
CA GLY A 594 -6.26 -2.55 20.90
C GLY A 594 -7.39 -2.86 19.90
N ALA A 595 -7.17 -3.80 18.99
CA ALA A 595 -8.20 -4.24 18.06
C ALA A 595 -9.39 -4.91 18.76
N VAL A 596 -9.21 -5.53 19.93
CA VAL A 596 -10.29 -6.22 20.65
C VAL A 596 -11.44 -5.28 21.04
N PRO A 597 -11.22 -4.18 21.80
CA PRO A 597 -12.28 -3.25 22.13
C PRO A 597 -12.84 -2.54 20.88
N VAL A 598 -12.01 -2.22 19.88
CA VAL A 598 -12.45 -1.60 18.62
C VAL A 598 -13.42 -2.52 17.88
N VAL A 599 -13.09 -3.80 17.70
CA VAL A 599 -13.98 -4.77 17.05
C VAL A 599 -15.30 -4.91 17.83
N LYS A 600 -15.26 -4.95 19.15
CA LYS A 600 -16.47 -5.05 20.00
C LYS A 600 -17.36 -3.83 19.89
N GLU A 601 -16.82 -2.64 19.64
CA GLU A 601 -17.60 -1.43 19.38
C GLU A 601 -18.22 -1.45 17.98
N LEU A 602 -17.46 -1.88 16.96
CA LEU A 602 -17.87 -1.84 15.56
C LEU A 602 -18.76 -3.00 15.15
N SER A 603 -18.61 -4.18 15.77
CA SER A 603 -19.19 -5.45 15.34
C SER A 603 -19.84 -6.21 16.50
N HIS A 604 -20.88 -6.98 16.16
CA HIS A 604 -21.54 -7.93 17.07
C HIS A 604 -20.85 -9.30 17.10
N LEU A 605 -19.84 -9.53 16.26
CA LEU A 605 -19.16 -10.81 16.12
C LEU A 605 -18.22 -11.09 17.29
N PRO A 606 -18.16 -12.32 17.81
CA PRO A 606 -17.18 -12.66 18.83
C PRO A 606 -15.75 -12.50 18.34
N VAL A 607 -14.87 -11.99 19.21
CA VAL A 607 -13.42 -11.89 18.94
C VAL A 607 -12.65 -12.68 20.00
N ILE A 608 -11.78 -13.58 19.55
CA ILE A 608 -10.82 -14.32 20.38
C ILE A 608 -9.39 -13.88 20.01
N VAL A 609 -8.43 -14.24 20.84
CA VAL A 609 -7.02 -13.85 20.66
C VAL A 609 -6.12 -15.08 20.64
N ASP A 610 -5.17 -15.11 19.71
CA ASP A 610 -4.14 -16.13 19.54
C ASP A 610 -2.75 -15.56 19.86
N PRO A 611 -2.32 -15.55 21.12
CA PRO A 611 -1.01 -15.04 21.50
C PRO A 611 0.13 -15.97 21.07
N SER A 612 -0.12 -17.27 20.84
CA SER A 612 0.90 -18.23 20.41
C SER A 612 1.48 -17.84 19.05
N HIS A 613 0.62 -17.62 18.05
CA HIS A 613 1.06 -17.23 16.71
C HIS A 613 1.50 -15.76 16.61
N ALA A 614 1.08 -14.91 17.55
CA ALA A 614 1.53 -13.53 17.59
C ALA A 614 2.98 -13.45 18.09
N LEU A 615 3.27 -14.08 19.19
CA LEU A 615 4.55 -13.90 19.89
C LEU A 615 5.67 -14.81 19.38
N GLY A 616 5.33 -16.05 19.01
CA GLY A 616 6.32 -17.03 18.53
C GLY A 616 7.21 -17.64 19.62
N VAL A 617 7.01 -17.29 20.88
CA VAL A 617 7.80 -17.75 22.05
C VAL A 617 6.88 -18.08 23.21
N SER A 618 6.91 -19.33 23.66
CA SER A 618 5.99 -19.90 24.66
C SER A 618 5.95 -19.16 25.99
N ARG A 619 7.10 -18.69 26.50
CA ARG A 619 7.19 -17.99 27.80
C ARG A 619 6.39 -16.67 27.86
N TRP A 620 6.13 -16.04 26.72
CA TRP A 620 5.39 -14.79 26.63
C TRP A 620 3.89 -14.99 26.40
N VAL A 621 3.47 -16.20 26.05
CA VAL A 621 2.06 -16.51 25.76
C VAL A 621 1.17 -16.32 27.00
N PRO A 622 1.51 -16.82 28.22
CA PRO A 622 0.63 -16.68 29.36
C PRO A 622 0.29 -15.23 29.75
N PRO A 623 1.25 -14.29 29.92
CA PRO A 623 0.91 -12.91 30.30
C PRO A 623 0.06 -12.20 29.24
N LEU A 624 0.28 -12.47 27.93
CA LEU A 624 -0.51 -11.87 26.86
C LEU A 624 -1.90 -12.52 26.70
N ALA A 625 -2.05 -13.79 27.08
CA ALA A 625 -3.35 -14.45 27.19
C ALA A 625 -4.22 -13.79 28.28
N GLU A 626 -3.65 -13.52 29.45
CA GLU A 626 -4.34 -12.79 30.53
C GLU A 626 -4.71 -11.36 30.12
N ALA A 627 -3.77 -10.64 29.49
CA ALA A 627 -4.03 -9.29 28.97
C ALA A 627 -5.14 -9.28 27.91
N ALA A 628 -5.21 -10.28 27.04
CA ALA A 628 -6.26 -10.39 26.03
C ALA A 628 -7.66 -10.53 26.68
N LEU A 629 -7.78 -11.34 27.73
CA LEU A 629 -9.04 -11.46 28.48
C LEU A 629 -9.39 -10.17 29.22
N ALA A 630 -8.39 -9.47 29.78
CA ALA A 630 -8.58 -8.16 30.42
C ALA A 630 -9.06 -7.10 29.43
N CYS A 631 -8.63 -7.15 28.15
CA CYS A 631 -9.16 -6.31 27.06
C CYS A 631 -10.58 -6.70 26.63
N GLY A 632 -11.15 -7.77 27.17
CA GLY A 632 -12.52 -8.20 26.90
C GLY A 632 -12.65 -9.18 25.71
N ALA A 633 -11.61 -9.91 25.37
CA ALA A 633 -11.70 -11.00 24.38
C ALA A 633 -12.68 -12.09 24.83
N HIS A 634 -13.45 -12.63 23.89
CA HIS A 634 -14.43 -13.70 24.14
C HIS A 634 -13.77 -15.09 24.29
N GLY A 635 -12.46 -15.17 24.13
CA GLY A 635 -11.72 -16.41 24.33
C GLY A 635 -10.27 -16.32 23.84
N LEU A 636 -9.60 -17.45 23.95
CA LEU A 636 -8.19 -17.62 23.61
C LEU A 636 -7.99 -18.83 22.70
N MET A 637 -7.01 -18.72 21.79
CA MET A 637 -6.45 -19.85 21.06
C MET A 637 -5.00 -20.08 21.50
N ILE A 638 -4.70 -21.24 22.04
CA ILE A 638 -3.40 -21.57 22.64
C ILE A 638 -2.81 -22.81 21.97
N GLU A 639 -1.55 -22.74 21.57
CA GLU A 639 -0.80 -23.92 21.12
C GLU A 639 -0.19 -24.65 22.29
N ILE A 640 -0.44 -25.97 22.37
CA ILE A 640 0.15 -26.86 23.35
C ILE A 640 0.77 -28.07 22.65
N HIS A 641 1.83 -28.61 23.21
CA HIS A 641 2.46 -29.82 22.69
C HIS A 641 3.03 -30.66 23.83
N PRO A 642 2.95 -32.02 23.77
CA PRO A 642 3.55 -32.89 24.80
C PRO A 642 5.07 -32.73 24.90
N ASP A 643 5.72 -32.47 23.76
CA ASP A 643 7.17 -32.28 23.63
C ASP A 643 7.47 -31.18 22.59
N PRO A 644 7.44 -29.88 22.99
CA PRO A 644 7.65 -28.77 22.05
C PRO A 644 9.01 -28.75 21.34
N GLU A 645 10.04 -29.34 21.95
CA GLU A 645 11.40 -29.36 21.36
C GLU A 645 11.50 -30.24 20.12
N HIS A 646 10.67 -31.29 20.05
CA HIS A 646 10.64 -32.23 18.94
C HIS A 646 9.40 -32.05 18.03
N ALA A 647 8.63 -30.97 18.21
CA ALA A 647 7.46 -30.70 17.38
C ALA A 647 7.86 -30.45 15.92
N LEU A 648 7.13 -31.08 14.98
CA LEU A 648 7.35 -30.92 13.53
C LEU A 648 6.98 -29.51 13.02
N SER A 649 6.24 -28.73 13.83
CA SER A 649 5.74 -27.41 13.47
C SER A 649 5.61 -26.50 14.69
N ASP A 650 6.21 -25.30 14.59
CA ASP A 650 6.04 -24.15 15.50
C ASP A 650 6.29 -24.48 17.01
N GLY A 651 7.22 -25.40 17.32
CA GLY A 651 7.56 -25.83 18.67
C GLY A 651 7.91 -24.69 19.65
N PRO A 652 8.71 -23.69 19.29
CA PRO A 652 9.11 -22.61 20.20
C PRO A 652 7.95 -21.82 20.82
N GLN A 653 6.78 -21.77 20.18
CA GLN A 653 5.60 -21.04 20.68
C GLN A 653 4.60 -21.92 21.44
N ALA A 654 4.71 -23.25 21.31
CA ALA A 654 3.80 -24.19 21.97
C ALA A 654 4.09 -24.27 23.48
N LEU A 655 3.05 -24.20 24.31
CA LEU A 655 3.16 -24.42 25.74
C LEU A 655 3.34 -25.91 26.02
N THR A 656 4.17 -26.25 27.01
CA THR A 656 4.13 -27.57 27.61
C THR A 656 2.80 -27.77 28.36
N PHE A 657 2.41 -29.00 28.65
CA PHE A 657 1.20 -29.27 29.42
C PHE A 657 1.22 -28.61 30.80
N ALA A 658 2.38 -28.58 31.48
CA ALA A 658 2.55 -27.89 32.75
C ALA A 658 2.36 -26.37 32.65
N MET A 659 2.88 -25.74 31.61
CA MET A 659 2.67 -24.30 31.37
C MET A 659 1.18 -24.01 31.06
N PHE A 660 0.53 -24.86 30.30
CA PHE A 660 -0.89 -24.73 30.01
C PHE A 660 -1.74 -24.89 31.26
N GLU A 661 -1.43 -25.88 32.14
CA GLU A 661 -2.09 -26.04 33.43
C GLU A 661 -1.96 -24.80 34.31
N ALA A 662 -0.73 -24.24 34.38
CA ALA A 662 -0.48 -23.02 35.13
C ALA A 662 -1.26 -21.82 34.59
N LEU A 663 -1.40 -21.69 33.27
CA LEU A 663 -2.22 -20.66 32.63
C LEU A 663 -3.70 -20.84 32.97
N MET A 664 -4.23 -22.06 32.80
CA MET A 664 -5.65 -22.36 33.04
C MET A 664 -6.08 -22.09 34.47
N LYS A 665 -5.20 -22.34 35.48
CA LYS A 665 -5.45 -21.98 36.88
C LYS A 665 -5.53 -20.48 37.14
N ARG A 666 -4.93 -19.64 36.28
CA ARG A 666 -4.94 -18.17 36.44
C ARG A 666 -6.14 -17.52 35.75
N ILE A 667 -6.65 -18.12 34.71
CA ILE A 667 -7.73 -17.56 33.88
C ILE A 667 -9.11 -18.22 34.10
N GLY A 668 -9.18 -19.31 34.90
CA GLY A 668 -10.36 -20.13 35.15
C GLY A 668 -11.22 -19.76 36.34
#